data_9e732004635d2aef2250b80d2a2f5103
#
_entry.id   9e732004635d2aef2250b80d2a2f5103
#
_cell.length_a   1.000
_cell.length_b   1.000
_cell.length_c   1.000
_cell.angle_alpha   90.00
_cell.angle_beta   90.00
_cell.angle_gamma   90.00
#
_symmetry.space_group_name_H-M   'P 1'
#
loop_
_entity.id
_entity.type
_entity.pdbx_description
1 polymer ?
#
loop_
_entity_poly.entity_id
_entity_poly.type
_entity_poly.pdbx_seq_one_letter_code
_entity_poly.pdbx_strand_id
1 'polypeptide(L)'
;MQLADHSRTNSKSMSPSIYTALVDSLFENPIPMLAGAICAGSGAVMTAIKTGIPLLWPCAGLIILVGALRALQLSRYEKRETPLTPDEAVHWERNYMIGGSLYAASLGLWCWVVLLGSDDPVAHMLGTAVTVAYIAAGAGRTYGRPRIAQLQVLLACGPMATALIIHGNFYYIGFAFLNLLFFIGLRRITLRLHEVYVKALLASERAASIAGQFDTALNNMPNGLCMFGPDGRLAVLNNRFAEMMEITGNLAVRSGISVREMVSLCVNAGTTSAASGMTIVAEIESLKAAEITTIDHAHDAERALSWKFQPMPGGGTVVLLEDITERRNSEARISHMARFDELTGLPNRMSFRNEIGRLLRTGDKAAMSALLFVDLDQFKQVNDTLGHPCGDQLLCMVADRLREMLRTEDFVARFGGDEFVVFQRNVKVNHDAADLAMRIVERLSERYEINNHQVEIGASIGIAMTEPDVSADHLLKNADMALYRAKAAGRGTFCFFRDEMAQTVEARRVLELDLRKALADEEFEIYYQPLVNLKSGRISTCEALLRWNHPVRGRVSPADIIPIAEDMGLIVDLGRWILRKACIECTKWPEQVSVAVNFSSQQFHQRDVLSEVRYALEISGLPANRLEIEITESSLLRNTQWTHDALSQLHAAGCRISLDDFGTGYSSLSYL
;
A
#
# COMPACT_ATOMS: atom_id res chain seq x y z
N MET A 1 34.74 -29.53 -39.39
CA MET A 1 35.47 -28.78 -38.35
C MET A 1 34.55 -28.18 -37.26
N GLN A 2 33.23 -28.23 -37.39
CA GLN A 2 32.27 -27.76 -36.39
C GLN A 2 31.78 -28.80 -35.36
N LEU A 3 32.13 -30.07 -35.49
CA LEU A 3 31.76 -31.17 -34.58
C LEU A 3 32.77 -31.43 -33.44
N ALA A 4 33.95 -30.79 -33.47
CA ALA A 4 35.00 -30.99 -32.47
C ALA A 4 34.93 -30.00 -31.29
N ASP A 5 34.22 -28.90 -31.43
CA ASP A 5 34.15 -27.83 -30.39
C ASP A 5 33.00 -28.01 -29.38
N HIS A 6 31.98 -28.81 -29.72
CA HIS A 6 30.87 -29.10 -28.82
C HIS A 6 31.22 -30.06 -27.66
N SER A 7 32.38 -30.76 -27.75
CA SER A 7 32.78 -31.75 -26.74
C SER A 7 33.61 -31.17 -25.57
N ARG A 8 34.18 -29.97 -25.73
CA ARG A 8 35.00 -29.32 -24.69
C ARG A 8 34.23 -28.44 -23.72
N THR A 9 33.05 -27.98 -24.10
CA THR A 9 32.22 -27.07 -23.26
C THR A 9 31.31 -27.80 -22.28
N ASN A 10 31.07 -29.11 -22.42
CA ASN A 10 30.04 -29.83 -21.66
C ASN A 10 30.48 -30.40 -20.30
N SER A 11 31.75 -30.35 -19.91
CA SER A 11 32.18 -30.93 -18.62
C SER A 11 32.24 -29.91 -17.49
N LYS A 12 32.16 -28.59 -17.78
CA LYS A 12 32.16 -27.50 -16.76
C LYS A 12 30.78 -26.97 -16.44
N SER A 13 29.71 -27.42 -17.09
CA SER A 13 28.34 -26.92 -16.94
C SER A 13 27.31 -27.95 -16.46
N MET A 14 27.73 -29.16 -16.09
CA MET A 14 26.82 -30.14 -15.50
C MET A 14 26.59 -29.83 -14.02
N SER A 15 25.32 -29.98 -13.55
CA SER A 15 25.05 -29.88 -12.10
C SER A 15 25.85 -30.96 -11.35
N PRO A 16 26.32 -30.65 -10.13
CA PRO A 16 27.05 -31.63 -9.29
C PRO A 16 26.27 -32.93 -9.08
N SER A 17 24.94 -32.86 -8.99
CA SER A 17 24.04 -34.02 -8.85
C SER A 17 24.06 -34.95 -10.04
N ILE A 18 24.02 -34.40 -11.27
CA ILE A 18 24.13 -35.20 -12.50
C ILE A 18 25.53 -35.84 -12.62
N TYR A 19 26.57 -35.10 -12.25
CA TYR A 19 27.93 -35.62 -12.28
C TYR A 19 28.10 -36.83 -11.35
N THR A 20 27.62 -36.72 -10.10
CA THR A 20 27.68 -37.84 -9.15
C THR A 20 26.88 -39.05 -9.63
N ALA A 21 25.67 -38.84 -10.17
CA ALA A 21 24.85 -39.92 -10.73
C ALA A 21 25.54 -40.64 -11.92
N LEU A 22 26.23 -39.89 -12.78
CA LEU A 22 27.01 -40.49 -13.90
C LEU A 22 28.21 -41.30 -13.43
N VAL A 23 28.86 -40.93 -12.34
CA VAL A 23 29.95 -41.69 -11.74
C VAL A 23 29.40 -42.91 -11.01
N ASP A 24 28.29 -42.77 -10.29
CA ASP A 24 27.63 -43.86 -9.57
C ASP A 24 27.24 -45.01 -10.54
N SER A 25 26.74 -44.65 -11.72
CA SER A 25 26.39 -45.63 -12.77
C SER A 25 27.57 -46.54 -13.24
N LEU A 26 28.85 -46.15 -13.02
CA LEU A 26 30.01 -46.99 -13.31
C LEU A 26 30.14 -48.17 -12.35
N PHE A 27 29.55 -48.07 -11.17
CA PHE A 27 29.64 -49.04 -10.09
C PHE A 27 28.34 -49.85 -9.91
N GLU A 28 27.26 -49.45 -10.59
CA GLU A 28 26.03 -50.25 -10.63
C GLU A 28 26.32 -51.62 -11.26
N ASN A 29 25.81 -52.66 -10.67
CA ASN A 29 25.91 -54.06 -11.13
C ASN A 29 27.35 -54.57 -11.33
N PRO A 30 28.03 -55.05 -10.29
CA PRO A 30 29.39 -55.57 -10.31
C PRO A 30 29.53 -56.92 -11.04
N ILE A 31 28.46 -57.71 -11.13
CA ILE A 31 28.48 -59.10 -11.59
C ILE A 31 29.14 -59.28 -12.96
N PRO A 32 28.82 -58.49 -14.03
CA PRO A 32 29.45 -58.68 -15.34
C PRO A 32 30.97 -58.41 -15.34
N MET A 33 31.44 -57.53 -14.46
CA MET A 33 32.86 -57.24 -14.35
C MET A 33 33.64 -58.39 -13.68
N LEU A 34 33.07 -58.94 -12.62
CA LEU A 34 33.65 -60.08 -11.91
C LEU A 34 33.68 -61.31 -12.81
N ALA A 35 32.56 -61.62 -13.48
CA ALA A 35 32.47 -62.70 -14.45
C ALA A 35 33.48 -62.53 -15.58
N GLY A 36 33.59 -61.31 -16.15
CA GLY A 36 34.57 -60.96 -17.16
C GLY A 36 36.03 -61.16 -16.71
N ALA A 37 36.32 -60.79 -15.46
CA ALA A 37 37.65 -60.98 -14.87
C ALA A 37 38.01 -62.48 -14.70
N ILE A 38 37.05 -63.26 -14.23
CA ILE A 38 37.21 -64.70 -14.07
C ILE A 38 37.41 -65.36 -15.46
N CYS A 39 36.58 -65.08 -16.43
CA CYS A 39 36.68 -65.58 -17.78
C CYS A 39 38.04 -65.25 -18.46
N ALA A 40 38.48 -64.01 -18.32
CA ALA A 40 39.75 -63.56 -18.88
C ALA A 40 40.96 -64.19 -18.19
N GLY A 41 40.93 -64.26 -16.85
CA GLY A 41 41.97 -64.96 -16.09
C GLY A 41 42.07 -66.45 -16.47
N SER A 42 40.93 -67.12 -16.55
CA SER A 42 40.87 -68.54 -16.95
C SER A 42 41.34 -68.73 -18.39
N GLY A 43 40.90 -67.87 -19.31
CA GLY A 43 41.35 -67.92 -20.72
C GLY A 43 42.87 -67.70 -20.88
N ALA A 44 43.44 -66.80 -20.09
CA ALA A 44 44.85 -66.50 -20.08
C ALA A 44 45.69 -67.70 -19.54
N VAL A 45 45.23 -68.36 -18.48
CA VAL A 45 45.86 -69.57 -17.97
C VAL A 45 45.72 -70.70 -18.93
N MET A 46 44.56 -70.91 -19.52
CA MET A 46 44.37 -72.02 -20.54
C MET A 46 45.26 -71.85 -21.76
N THR A 47 45.43 -70.65 -22.27
CA THR A 47 46.33 -70.36 -23.39
C THR A 47 47.80 -70.56 -23.03
N ALA A 48 48.21 -70.19 -21.80
CA ALA A 48 49.55 -70.40 -21.31
C ALA A 48 49.89 -71.93 -21.21
N ILE A 49 48.93 -72.71 -20.66
CA ILE A 49 49.08 -74.18 -20.56
C ILE A 49 49.15 -74.83 -21.97
N LYS A 50 48.21 -74.42 -22.84
CA LYS A 50 48.06 -75.04 -24.13
C LYS A 50 49.24 -74.78 -25.10
N THR A 51 49.77 -73.55 -25.11
CA THR A 51 50.81 -73.09 -26.00
C THR A 51 52.23 -73.36 -25.48
N GLY A 52 52.37 -73.50 -24.13
CA GLY A 52 53.67 -73.67 -23.50
C GLY A 52 54.58 -72.43 -23.54
N ILE A 53 54.08 -71.28 -23.97
CA ILE A 53 54.83 -70.00 -24.10
C ILE A 53 55.14 -69.42 -22.73
N PRO A 54 56.39 -69.28 -22.33
CA PRO A 54 56.72 -68.78 -20.96
C PRO A 54 56.21 -67.38 -20.69
N LEU A 55 56.12 -66.49 -21.69
CA LEU A 55 55.69 -65.09 -21.58
C LEU A 55 54.20 -64.96 -21.27
N LEU A 56 53.39 -66.00 -21.52
CA LEU A 56 51.93 -65.95 -21.20
C LEU A 56 51.64 -66.12 -19.72
N TRP A 57 52.51 -66.70 -18.90
CA TRP A 57 52.34 -66.84 -17.47
C TRP A 57 52.36 -65.46 -16.73
N PRO A 58 53.37 -64.60 -17.00
CA PRO A 58 53.29 -63.21 -16.46
C PRO A 58 52.04 -62.42 -16.93
N CYS A 59 51.62 -62.61 -18.19
CA CYS A 59 50.40 -61.97 -18.69
C CYS A 59 49.16 -62.46 -17.93
N ALA A 60 49.01 -63.77 -17.72
CA ALA A 60 47.92 -64.35 -16.95
C ALA A 60 47.96 -63.86 -15.48
N GLY A 61 49.14 -63.84 -14.85
CA GLY A 61 49.30 -63.26 -13.50
C GLY A 61 48.90 -61.81 -13.42
N LEU A 62 49.28 -61.00 -14.41
CA LEU A 62 48.89 -59.55 -14.44
C LEU A 62 47.37 -59.36 -14.59
N ILE A 63 46.72 -60.15 -15.50
CA ILE A 63 45.25 -60.08 -15.66
C ILE A 63 44.54 -60.46 -14.37
N ILE A 64 44.95 -61.51 -13.70
CA ILE A 64 44.34 -61.97 -12.44
C ILE A 64 44.55 -60.92 -11.31
N LEU A 65 45.79 -60.40 -11.17
CA LEU A 65 46.14 -59.42 -10.19
C LEU A 65 45.33 -58.13 -10.38
N VAL A 66 45.31 -57.58 -11.59
CA VAL A 66 44.56 -56.34 -11.87
C VAL A 66 43.04 -56.55 -11.74
N GLY A 67 42.54 -57.72 -12.13
CA GLY A 67 41.16 -58.13 -11.94
C GLY A 67 40.77 -58.19 -10.47
N ALA A 68 41.63 -58.78 -9.64
CA ALA A 68 41.40 -58.82 -8.17
C ALA A 68 41.43 -57.42 -7.53
N LEU A 69 42.38 -56.59 -7.94
CA LEU A 69 42.42 -55.18 -7.44
C LEU A 69 41.16 -54.39 -7.81
N ARG A 70 40.63 -54.60 -9.02
CA ARG A 70 39.38 -53.99 -9.44
C ARG A 70 38.17 -54.52 -8.65
N ALA A 71 38.13 -55.83 -8.38
CA ALA A 71 37.11 -56.42 -7.53
C ALA A 71 37.11 -55.83 -6.10
N LEU A 72 38.30 -55.63 -5.51
CA LEU A 72 38.47 -54.98 -4.21
C LEU A 72 38.02 -53.50 -4.26
N GLN A 73 38.34 -52.81 -5.32
CA GLN A 73 37.88 -51.41 -5.50
C GLN A 73 36.37 -51.35 -5.55
N LEU A 74 35.70 -52.22 -6.23
CA LEU A 74 34.26 -52.30 -6.36
C LEU A 74 33.61 -52.61 -5.01
N SER A 75 34.11 -53.61 -4.30
CA SER A 75 33.62 -53.97 -2.95
C SER A 75 33.77 -52.82 -1.96
N ARG A 76 34.84 -52.01 -2.07
CA ARG A 76 34.98 -50.78 -1.25
C ARG A 76 33.94 -49.73 -1.60
N TYR A 77 33.57 -49.59 -2.86
CA TYR A 77 32.53 -48.67 -3.31
C TYR A 77 31.15 -49.08 -2.79
N GLU A 78 30.78 -50.36 -2.88
CA GLU A 78 29.49 -50.89 -2.38
C GLU A 78 29.31 -50.78 -0.88
N LYS A 79 30.40 -50.90 -0.11
CA LYS A 79 30.37 -50.78 1.36
C LYS A 79 30.27 -49.35 1.87
N ARG A 80 30.08 -48.36 0.98
CA ARG A 80 29.94 -46.96 1.36
C ARG A 80 28.53 -46.71 1.92
N GLU A 81 28.42 -46.15 3.11
CA GLU A 81 27.14 -45.84 3.77
C GLU A 81 26.60 -44.43 3.43
N THR A 82 27.45 -43.55 2.88
CA THR A 82 27.09 -42.15 2.59
C THR A 82 26.88 -41.90 1.10
N PRO A 83 25.98 -40.99 0.70
CA PRO A 83 25.84 -40.56 -0.68
C PRO A 83 27.16 -39.99 -1.24
N LEU A 84 27.37 -40.16 -2.53
CA LEU A 84 28.60 -39.73 -3.21
C LEU A 84 28.66 -38.19 -3.27
N THR A 85 29.71 -37.61 -2.68
CA THR A 85 29.98 -36.18 -2.83
C THR A 85 30.68 -35.87 -4.15
N PRO A 86 30.57 -34.64 -4.71
CA PRO A 86 31.21 -34.28 -5.98
C PRO A 86 32.73 -34.48 -5.99
N ASP A 87 33.41 -34.18 -4.88
CA ASP A 87 34.87 -34.34 -4.76
C ASP A 87 35.28 -35.81 -4.69
N GLU A 88 34.53 -36.62 -3.96
CA GLU A 88 34.73 -38.07 -3.92
C GLU A 88 34.45 -38.71 -5.30
N ALA A 89 33.45 -38.21 -6.04
CA ALA A 89 33.13 -38.69 -7.37
C ALA A 89 34.33 -38.57 -8.31
N VAL A 90 35.05 -37.46 -8.29
CA VAL A 90 36.28 -37.25 -9.08
C VAL A 90 37.34 -38.29 -8.74
N HIS A 91 37.52 -38.61 -7.46
CA HIS A 91 38.48 -39.61 -7.01
C HIS A 91 38.10 -41.03 -7.46
N TRP A 92 36.82 -41.39 -7.31
CA TRP A 92 36.30 -42.69 -7.72
C TRP A 92 36.31 -42.87 -9.26
N GLU A 93 35.96 -41.85 -10.04
CA GLU A 93 36.05 -41.84 -11.49
C GLU A 93 37.49 -42.09 -11.96
N ARG A 94 38.45 -41.35 -11.37
CA ARG A 94 39.89 -41.50 -11.69
C ARG A 94 40.39 -42.92 -11.39
N ASN A 95 40.04 -43.45 -10.21
CA ASN A 95 40.44 -44.78 -9.82
C ASN A 95 39.81 -45.87 -10.71
N TYR A 96 38.53 -45.69 -11.09
CA TYR A 96 37.86 -46.59 -12.05
C TYR A 96 38.53 -46.53 -13.43
N MET A 97 38.88 -45.36 -13.91
CA MET A 97 39.57 -45.14 -15.17
C MET A 97 40.94 -45.81 -15.18
N ILE A 98 41.75 -45.60 -14.14
CA ILE A 98 43.11 -46.20 -14.05
C ILE A 98 43.00 -47.73 -13.99
N GLY A 99 42.21 -48.27 -13.07
CA GLY A 99 42.06 -49.72 -12.91
C GLY A 99 41.49 -50.41 -14.18
N GLY A 100 40.47 -49.75 -14.79
CA GLY A 100 39.86 -50.23 -16.02
C GLY A 100 40.80 -50.20 -17.24
N SER A 101 41.56 -49.10 -17.34
CA SER A 101 42.55 -48.96 -18.43
C SER A 101 43.72 -49.91 -18.27
N LEU A 102 44.24 -50.14 -17.07
CA LEU A 102 45.29 -51.08 -16.80
C LEU A 102 44.85 -52.53 -17.12
N TYR A 103 43.62 -52.88 -16.76
CA TYR A 103 43.03 -54.17 -17.07
C TYR A 103 42.87 -54.37 -18.59
N ALA A 104 42.34 -53.38 -19.30
CA ALA A 104 42.19 -53.42 -20.76
C ALA A 104 43.52 -53.52 -21.47
N ALA A 105 44.55 -52.80 -20.98
CA ALA A 105 45.92 -52.91 -21.53
C ALA A 105 46.52 -54.29 -21.28
N SER A 106 46.29 -54.90 -20.10
CA SER A 106 46.80 -56.28 -19.82
C SER A 106 46.15 -57.33 -20.73
N LEU A 107 44.84 -57.17 -21.01
CA LEU A 107 44.15 -58.02 -21.98
C LEU A 107 44.67 -57.84 -23.41
N GLY A 108 44.88 -56.59 -23.82
CA GLY A 108 45.44 -56.28 -25.15
C GLY A 108 46.83 -56.85 -25.32
N LEU A 109 47.69 -56.72 -24.30
CA LEU A 109 49.03 -57.27 -24.29
C LEU A 109 49.02 -58.82 -24.35
N TRP A 110 48.19 -59.45 -23.53
CA TRP A 110 48.01 -60.88 -23.53
C TRP A 110 47.54 -61.37 -24.92
N CYS A 111 46.54 -60.78 -25.50
CA CYS A 111 46.04 -61.16 -26.82
C CYS A 111 47.10 -60.97 -27.90
N TRP A 112 47.91 -59.90 -27.83
CA TRP A 112 49.00 -59.59 -28.70
C TRP A 112 50.08 -60.69 -28.66
N VAL A 113 50.47 -61.11 -27.43
CA VAL A 113 51.45 -62.20 -27.24
C VAL A 113 50.90 -63.52 -27.71
N VAL A 114 49.61 -63.82 -27.48
CA VAL A 114 49.00 -65.06 -28.00
C VAL A 114 49.00 -65.12 -29.53
N LEU A 115 48.62 -64.01 -30.17
CA LEU A 115 48.49 -63.96 -31.64
C LEU A 115 49.83 -64.02 -32.38
N LEU A 116 50.91 -63.46 -31.85
CA LEU A 116 52.19 -63.39 -32.48
C LEU A 116 53.16 -64.47 -31.97
N GLY A 117 52.92 -65.00 -30.80
CA GLY A 117 53.83 -66.01 -30.20
C GLY A 117 53.42 -67.45 -30.40
N SER A 118 52.22 -67.72 -30.94
CA SER A 118 51.68 -69.05 -31.16
C SER A 118 51.07 -69.18 -32.55
N ASP A 119 51.13 -70.37 -33.14
CA ASP A 119 50.38 -70.72 -34.36
C ASP A 119 49.14 -71.57 -34.06
N ASP A 120 48.72 -71.67 -32.76
CA ASP A 120 47.57 -72.47 -32.35
C ASP A 120 46.26 -71.72 -32.59
N PRO A 121 45.37 -72.14 -33.48
CA PRO A 121 44.11 -71.47 -33.81
C PRO A 121 43.15 -71.33 -32.60
N VAL A 122 43.18 -72.29 -31.67
CA VAL A 122 42.33 -72.32 -30.49
C VAL A 122 42.80 -71.25 -29.50
N ALA A 123 44.10 -71.08 -29.34
CA ALA A 123 44.66 -70.02 -28.51
C ALA A 123 44.32 -68.64 -29.11
N HIS A 124 44.43 -68.45 -30.42
CA HIS A 124 44.03 -67.22 -31.11
C HIS A 124 42.53 -66.91 -30.93
N MET A 125 41.69 -67.95 -31.08
CA MET A 125 40.26 -67.81 -30.86
C MET A 125 39.94 -67.36 -29.40
N LEU A 126 40.54 -68.01 -28.39
CA LEU A 126 40.36 -67.67 -26.99
C LEU A 126 40.83 -66.27 -26.72
N GLY A 127 42.02 -65.87 -27.17
CA GLY A 127 42.56 -64.52 -26.96
C GLY A 127 41.67 -63.43 -27.54
N THR A 128 41.22 -63.59 -28.75
CA THR A 128 40.38 -62.63 -29.45
C THR A 128 38.94 -62.58 -28.87
N ALA A 129 38.32 -63.76 -28.66
CA ALA A 129 36.96 -63.87 -28.16
C ALA A 129 36.83 -63.26 -26.76
N VAL A 130 37.73 -63.54 -25.84
CA VAL A 130 37.73 -63.00 -24.47
C VAL A 130 37.96 -61.50 -24.50
N THR A 131 38.88 -60.99 -25.32
CA THR A 131 39.12 -59.53 -25.40
C THR A 131 37.93 -58.82 -25.98
N VAL A 132 37.28 -59.32 -27.02
CA VAL A 132 36.05 -58.70 -27.59
C VAL A 132 34.88 -58.79 -26.62
N ALA A 133 34.70 -59.95 -25.95
CA ALA A 133 33.64 -60.13 -24.97
C ALA A 133 33.76 -59.13 -23.75
N TYR A 134 35.01 -58.96 -23.28
CA TYR A 134 35.25 -57.95 -22.19
C TYR A 134 34.87 -56.55 -22.61
N ILE A 135 35.23 -56.11 -23.80
CA ILE A 135 34.92 -54.79 -24.31
C ILE A 135 33.41 -54.61 -24.54
N ALA A 136 32.74 -55.61 -25.08
CA ALA A 136 31.30 -55.59 -25.29
C ALA A 136 30.55 -55.48 -23.97
N ALA A 137 30.94 -56.26 -22.95
CA ALA A 137 30.36 -56.16 -21.60
C ALA A 137 30.66 -54.82 -20.91
N GLY A 138 31.88 -54.28 -21.16
CA GLY A 138 32.27 -52.94 -20.62
C GLY A 138 31.48 -51.79 -21.20
N ALA A 139 31.14 -51.82 -22.48
CA ALA A 139 30.39 -50.74 -23.14
C ALA A 139 29.00 -50.52 -22.58
N GLY A 140 28.30 -51.59 -22.17
CA GLY A 140 26.98 -51.51 -21.53
C GLY A 140 27.01 -50.94 -20.12
N ARG A 141 28.18 -50.72 -19.52
CA ARG A 141 28.36 -50.25 -18.14
C ARG A 141 29.01 -48.87 -18.06
N THR A 142 29.90 -48.59 -19.02
CA THR A 142 30.64 -47.33 -19.06
C THR A 142 29.93 -46.22 -19.84
N TYR A 143 28.62 -46.38 -20.12
CA TYR A 143 27.82 -45.38 -20.83
C TYR A 143 27.74 -44.03 -20.05
N GLY A 144 27.84 -44.05 -18.73
CA GLY A 144 27.92 -42.84 -17.94
C GLY A 144 29.15 -41.98 -18.25
N ARG A 145 30.25 -42.63 -18.68
CA ARG A 145 31.52 -41.98 -19.03
C ARG A 145 32.11 -42.54 -20.35
N PRO A 146 31.59 -42.16 -21.51
CA PRO A 146 31.99 -42.73 -22.82
C PRO A 146 33.49 -42.62 -23.13
N ARG A 147 34.19 -41.61 -22.60
CA ARG A 147 35.63 -41.44 -22.76
C ARG A 147 36.43 -42.59 -22.13
N ILE A 148 35.97 -43.07 -20.95
CA ILE A 148 36.61 -44.23 -20.30
C ILE A 148 36.41 -45.47 -21.13
N ALA A 149 35.20 -45.71 -21.69
CA ALA A 149 34.94 -46.82 -22.60
C ALA A 149 35.86 -46.79 -23.84
N GLN A 150 35.99 -45.60 -24.47
CA GLN A 150 36.82 -45.41 -25.64
C GLN A 150 38.31 -45.72 -25.37
N LEU A 151 38.83 -45.28 -24.23
CA LEU A 151 40.19 -45.53 -23.79
C LEU A 151 40.42 -47.04 -23.58
N GLN A 152 39.48 -47.72 -22.90
CA GLN A 152 39.58 -49.16 -22.66
C GLN A 152 39.52 -49.97 -23.97
N VAL A 153 38.64 -49.57 -24.89
CA VAL A 153 38.59 -50.17 -26.24
C VAL A 153 39.92 -50.01 -26.95
N LEU A 154 40.52 -48.83 -26.95
CA LEU A 154 41.83 -48.61 -27.63
C LEU A 154 42.93 -49.44 -27.00
N LEU A 155 43.00 -49.53 -25.67
CA LEU A 155 44.04 -50.27 -24.97
C LEU A 155 43.94 -51.81 -25.12
N ALA A 156 42.72 -52.34 -25.22
CA ALA A 156 42.51 -53.76 -25.38
C ALA A 156 42.61 -54.23 -26.88
N CYS A 157 41.97 -53.47 -27.75
CA CYS A 157 41.79 -53.84 -29.13
C CYS A 157 42.88 -53.31 -30.08
N GLY A 158 43.59 -52.26 -29.69
CA GLY A 158 44.73 -51.75 -30.47
C GLY A 158 45.82 -52.76 -30.64
N PRO A 159 46.36 -53.33 -29.55
CA PRO A 159 47.33 -54.41 -29.62
C PRO A 159 46.81 -55.66 -30.38
N MET A 160 45.55 -56.05 -30.12
CA MET A 160 44.91 -57.16 -30.84
C MET A 160 44.86 -56.91 -32.37
N ALA A 161 44.41 -55.73 -32.79
CA ALA A 161 44.29 -55.36 -34.19
C ALA A 161 45.69 -55.34 -34.90
N THR A 162 46.70 -54.76 -34.23
CA THR A 162 48.06 -54.72 -34.73
C THR A 162 48.61 -56.11 -34.88
N ALA A 163 48.42 -57.04 -33.95
CA ALA A 163 48.83 -58.40 -34.01
C ALA A 163 48.17 -59.17 -35.18
N LEU A 164 46.85 -58.99 -35.36
CA LEU A 164 46.10 -59.61 -36.47
C LEU A 164 46.59 -59.13 -37.85
N ILE A 165 46.96 -57.84 -37.96
CA ILE A 165 47.53 -57.31 -39.22
C ILE A 165 48.93 -57.82 -39.46
N ILE A 166 49.79 -57.87 -38.43
CA ILE A 166 51.19 -58.38 -38.55
C ILE A 166 51.22 -59.82 -38.94
N HIS A 167 50.25 -60.61 -38.49
CA HIS A 167 50.16 -62.04 -38.89
C HIS A 167 50.00 -62.23 -40.39
N GLY A 168 49.54 -61.25 -41.15
CA GLY A 168 49.58 -61.11 -42.58
C GLY A 168 48.67 -62.05 -43.40
N ASN A 169 47.90 -62.94 -42.77
CA ASN A 169 46.95 -63.84 -43.43
C ASN A 169 45.64 -63.11 -43.75
N PHE A 170 45.07 -63.31 -44.90
CA PHE A 170 43.82 -62.70 -45.37
C PHE A 170 42.67 -62.80 -44.36
N TYR A 171 42.51 -63.93 -43.69
CA TYR A 171 41.45 -64.14 -42.70
C TYR A 171 41.66 -63.29 -41.43
N TYR A 172 42.88 -63.11 -40.99
CA TYR A 172 43.20 -62.29 -39.82
C TYR A 172 43.05 -60.83 -40.13
N ILE A 173 43.40 -60.33 -41.29
CA ILE A 173 43.19 -58.98 -41.75
C ILE A 173 41.68 -58.71 -41.87
N GLY A 174 40.91 -59.65 -42.46
CA GLY A 174 39.45 -59.56 -42.52
C GLY A 174 38.82 -59.51 -41.15
N PHE A 175 39.30 -60.29 -40.19
CA PHE A 175 38.83 -60.29 -38.83
C PHE A 175 39.17 -58.96 -38.09
N ALA A 176 40.34 -58.38 -38.32
CA ALA A 176 40.68 -57.06 -37.80
C ALA A 176 39.72 -55.96 -38.32
N PHE A 177 39.37 -56.01 -39.60
CA PHE A 177 38.41 -55.10 -40.22
C PHE A 177 36.99 -55.24 -39.62
N LEU A 178 36.51 -56.47 -39.45
CA LEU A 178 35.21 -56.73 -38.80
C LEU A 178 35.18 -56.25 -37.39
N ASN A 179 36.24 -56.41 -36.61
CA ASN A 179 36.36 -55.86 -35.26
C ASN A 179 36.33 -54.31 -35.25
N LEU A 180 36.98 -53.67 -36.23
CA LEU A 180 36.91 -52.21 -36.35
C LEU A 180 35.48 -51.74 -36.57
N LEU A 181 34.71 -52.36 -37.44
CA LEU A 181 33.29 -52.04 -37.67
C LEU A 181 32.47 -52.29 -36.43
N PHE A 182 32.71 -53.38 -35.71
CA PHE A 182 32.05 -53.70 -34.44
C PHE A 182 32.29 -52.59 -33.40
N PHE A 183 33.51 -52.09 -33.23
CA PHE A 183 33.86 -51.08 -32.31
C PHE A 183 33.28 -49.69 -32.66
N ILE A 184 33.17 -49.37 -33.96
CA ILE A 184 32.47 -48.16 -34.43
C ILE A 184 31.00 -48.25 -34.04
N GLY A 185 30.37 -49.40 -34.22
CA GLY A 185 28.99 -49.64 -33.79
C GLY A 185 28.82 -49.49 -32.28
N LEU A 186 29.70 -50.13 -31.50
CA LEU A 186 29.71 -50.15 -30.08
C LEU A 186 29.88 -48.71 -29.51
N ARG A 187 30.79 -47.92 -30.11
CA ARG A 187 30.95 -46.51 -29.75
C ARG A 187 29.66 -45.70 -29.94
N ARG A 188 28.97 -45.91 -31.07
CA ARG A 188 27.67 -45.22 -31.33
C ARG A 188 26.62 -45.61 -30.31
N ILE A 189 26.53 -46.87 -29.94
CA ILE A 189 25.60 -47.37 -28.92
C ILE A 189 25.92 -46.74 -27.57
N THR A 190 27.18 -46.73 -27.14
CA THR A 190 27.59 -46.12 -25.84
C THR A 190 27.29 -44.64 -25.80
N LEU A 191 27.54 -43.88 -26.87
CA LEU A 191 27.22 -42.46 -26.94
C LEU A 191 25.70 -42.20 -26.87
N ARG A 192 24.91 -43.01 -27.57
CA ARG A 192 23.45 -42.91 -27.55
C ARG A 192 22.86 -43.22 -26.18
N LEU A 193 23.36 -44.26 -25.51
CA LEU A 193 22.97 -44.61 -24.15
C LEU A 193 23.29 -43.47 -23.18
N HIS A 194 24.48 -42.87 -23.30
CA HIS A 194 24.88 -41.71 -22.52
C HIS A 194 23.89 -40.54 -22.69
N GLU A 195 23.55 -40.21 -23.94
CA GLU A 195 22.62 -39.12 -24.25
C GLU A 195 21.23 -39.37 -23.65
N VAL A 196 20.70 -40.59 -23.77
CA VAL A 196 19.40 -40.96 -23.22
C VAL A 196 19.41 -40.85 -21.68
N TYR A 197 20.48 -41.37 -21.07
CA TYR A 197 20.60 -41.35 -19.61
C TYR A 197 20.72 -39.93 -19.05
N VAL A 198 21.53 -39.06 -19.67
CA VAL A 198 21.66 -37.64 -19.28
C VAL A 198 20.33 -36.91 -19.46
N LYS A 199 19.61 -37.16 -20.55
CA LYS A 199 18.26 -36.55 -20.75
C LYS A 199 17.27 -36.99 -19.67
N ALA A 200 17.31 -38.26 -19.26
CA ALA A 200 16.43 -38.76 -18.19
C ALA A 200 16.74 -38.10 -16.85
N LEU A 201 18.03 -37.96 -16.49
CA LEU A 201 18.46 -37.29 -15.27
C LEU A 201 18.04 -35.80 -15.26
N LEU A 202 18.26 -35.08 -16.38
CA LEU A 202 17.84 -33.68 -16.52
C LEU A 202 16.32 -33.51 -16.43
N ALA A 203 15.56 -34.43 -17.01
CA ALA A 203 14.09 -34.39 -16.92
C ALA A 203 13.61 -34.60 -15.48
N SER A 204 14.22 -35.55 -14.75
CA SER A 204 13.92 -35.80 -13.34
C SER A 204 14.25 -34.59 -12.45
N GLU A 205 15.44 -33.99 -12.64
CA GLU A 205 15.86 -32.80 -11.87
C GLU A 205 14.94 -31.61 -12.14
N ARG A 206 14.54 -31.38 -13.41
CA ARG A 206 13.56 -30.33 -13.77
C ARG A 206 12.21 -30.57 -13.15
N ALA A 207 11.72 -31.83 -13.19
CA ALA A 207 10.44 -32.15 -12.56
C ALA A 207 10.44 -31.89 -11.05
N ALA A 208 11.52 -32.29 -10.35
CA ALA A 208 11.69 -32.02 -8.94
C ALA A 208 11.79 -30.52 -8.63
N SER A 209 12.52 -29.77 -9.46
CA SER A 209 12.63 -28.31 -9.32
C SER A 209 11.28 -27.61 -9.53
N ILE A 210 10.52 -27.98 -10.55
CA ILE A 210 9.18 -27.45 -10.84
C ILE A 210 8.23 -27.77 -9.68
N ALA A 211 8.25 -28.99 -9.18
CA ALA A 211 7.44 -29.37 -8.03
C ALA A 211 7.75 -28.53 -6.78
N GLY A 212 9.03 -28.32 -6.48
CA GLY A 212 9.46 -27.48 -5.36
C GLY A 212 9.10 -26.00 -5.54
N GLN A 213 9.22 -25.46 -6.76
CA GLN A 213 8.79 -24.10 -7.07
C GLN A 213 7.27 -23.94 -6.93
N PHE A 214 6.51 -24.94 -7.38
CA PHE A 214 5.05 -24.94 -7.27
C PHE A 214 4.60 -25.00 -5.79
N ASP A 215 5.23 -25.86 -5.00
CA ASP A 215 4.94 -25.95 -3.56
C ASP A 215 5.27 -24.64 -2.83
N THR A 216 6.43 -24.04 -3.16
CA THR A 216 6.81 -22.73 -2.61
C THR A 216 5.82 -21.64 -3.01
N ALA A 217 5.38 -21.61 -4.27
CA ALA A 217 4.42 -20.64 -4.76
C ALA A 217 3.06 -20.76 -4.06
N LEU A 218 2.56 -22.00 -3.91
CA LEU A 218 1.29 -22.25 -3.22
C LEU A 218 1.33 -21.83 -1.74
N ASN A 219 2.42 -22.11 -1.05
CA ASN A 219 2.54 -21.83 0.39
C ASN A 219 2.86 -20.36 0.69
N ASN A 220 3.36 -19.59 -0.28
CA ASN A 220 3.56 -18.13 -0.16
C ASN A 220 2.37 -17.30 -0.65
N MET A 221 1.29 -17.91 -1.12
CA MET A 221 0.08 -17.17 -1.48
C MET A 221 -0.59 -16.57 -0.24
N PRO A 222 -1.09 -15.30 -0.31
CA PRO A 222 -1.81 -14.66 0.79
C PRO A 222 -3.16 -15.32 1.07
N ASN A 223 -3.73 -16.01 0.08
CA ASN A 223 -5.02 -16.68 0.16
C ASN A 223 -4.87 -18.16 0.49
N GLY A 224 -5.81 -18.67 1.27
CA GLY A 224 -5.95 -20.10 1.45
C GLY A 224 -6.41 -20.77 0.15
N LEU A 225 -5.79 -21.89 -0.22
CA LEU A 225 -6.13 -22.65 -1.40
C LEU A 225 -6.28 -24.12 -1.05
N CYS A 226 -7.40 -24.73 -1.48
CA CYS A 226 -7.51 -26.17 -1.55
C CYS A 226 -8.13 -26.61 -2.88
N MET A 227 -7.76 -27.80 -3.35
CA MET A 227 -8.24 -28.36 -4.60
C MET A 227 -8.78 -29.77 -4.35
N PHE A 228 -9.97 -30.03 -4.84
CA PHE A 228 -10.59 -31.34 -4.83
C PHE A 228 -10.54 -31.94 -6.23
N GLY A 229 -10.17 -33.21 -6.31
CA GLY A 229 -10.19 -33.97 -7.56
C GLY A 229 -11.60 -34.27 -8.07
N PRO A 230 -11.72 -34.90 -9.25
CA PRO A 230 -13.00 -35.34 -9.81
C PRO A 230 -13.75 -36.35 -8.91
N ASP A 231 -13.01 -37.04 -8.04
CA ASP A 231 -13.53 -37.99 -7.05
C ASP A 231 -14.02 -37.31 -5.75
N GLY A 232 -13.99 -35.96 -5.70
CA GLY A 232 -14.38 -35.19 -4.52
C GLY A 232 -13.40 -35.29 -3.35
N ARG A 233 -12.17 -35.75 -3.61
CA ARG A 233 -11.13 -35.88 -2.59
C ARG A 233 -10.11 -34.77 -2.69
N LEU A 234 -9.58 -34.36 -1.53
CA LEU A 234 -8.56 -33.31 -1.42
C LEU A 234 -7.27 -33.75 -2.12
N ALA A 235 -6.89 -33.02 -3.14
CA ALA A 235 -5.66 -33.22 -3.92
C ALA A 235 -4.54 -32.26 -3.50
N VAL A 236 -4.85 -31.00 -3.24
CA VAL A 236 -3.89 -29.96 -2.86
C VAL A 236 -4.49 -29.10 -1.74
N LEU A 237 -3.62 -28.74 -0.79
CA LEU A 237 -3.91 -27.81 0.30
C LEU A 237 -2.67 -27.00 0.57
N ASN A 238 -2.78 -25.66 0.58
CA ASN A 238 -1.65 -24.82 0.98
C ASN A 238 -1.66 -24.55 2.51
N ASN A 239 -0.52 -24.18 3.05
CA ASN A 239 -0.37 -23.89 4.47
C ASN A 239 -1.28 -22.74 4.91
N ARG A 240 -1.49 -21.76 4.05
CA ARG A 240 -2.33 -20.60 4.36
C ARG A 240 -3.79 -20.97 4.62
N PHE A 241 -4.34 -21.93 3.88
CA PHE A 241 -5.68 -22.45 4.14
C PHE A 241 -5.76 -23.11 5.52
N ALA A 242 -4.76 -23.93 5.86
CA ALA A 242 -4.71 -24.61 7.15
C ALA A 242 -4.59 -23.62 8.33
N GLU A 243 -3.80 -22.55 8.16
CA GLU A 243 -3.68 -21.46 9.14
C GLU A 243 -4.99 -20.70 9.33
N MET A 244 -5.61 -20.26 8.22
CA MET A 244 -6.84 -19.48 8.26
C MET A 244 -8.01 -20.26 8.87
N MET A 245 -8.03 -21.57 8.67
CA MET A 245 -9.06 -22.47 9.22
C MET A 245 -8.64 -23.09 10.54
N GLU A 246 -7.51 -22.68 11.13
CA GLU A 246 -6.96 -23.17 12.41
C GLU A 246 -6.85 -24.70 12.48
N ILE A 247 -6.72 -25.34 11.32
CA ILE A 247 -6.58 -26.78 11.17
C ILE A 247 -5.09 -27.13 11.27
N THR A 248 -4.43 -26.74 12.38
CA THR A 248 -3.02 -27.01 12.63
C THR A 248 -2.84 -28.38 13.26
N GLY A 249 -1.96 -29.17 12.71
CA GLY A 249 -1.67 -30.54 13.17
C GLY A 249 -1.94 -31.54 12.06
N ASN A 250 -1.82 -32.78 12.20
CA ASN A 250 -1.90 -33.96 11.32
C ASN A 250 -2.73 -33.93 10.00
N LEU A 251 -3.33 -32.81 9.61
CA LEU A 251 -4.19 -32.69 8.41
C LEU A 251 -3.44 -32.33 7.14
N ALA A 252 -2.31 -31.61 7.25
CA ALA A 252 -1.45 -31.31 6.09
C ALA A 252 -0.93 -32.60 5.39
N VAL A 253 -1.12 -33.75 6.01
CA VAL A 253 -0.61 -35.06 5.54
C VAL A 253 -1.71 -35.93 4.91
N ARG A 254 -3.00 -35.58 5.01
CA ARG A 254 -4.09 -36.42 4.49
C ARG A 254 -4.63 -35.91 3.15
N SER A 255 -3.82 -35.97 2.10
CA SER A 255 -4.37 -36.04 0.74
C SER A 255 -5.41 -37.20 0.71
N GLY A 256 -6.57 -36.92 0.15
CA GLY A 256 -7.63 -37.94 -0.02
C GLY A 256 -8.82 -37.84 0.95
N ILE A 257 -8.90 -36.87 1.86
CA ILE A 257 -10.13 -36.62 2.63
C ILE A 257 -11.21 -36.02 1.73
N SER A 258 -12.47 -36.34 2.02
CA SER A 258 -13.62 -35.79 1.30
C SER A 258 -13.90 -34.34 1.72
N VAL A 259 -14.66 -33.60 0.89
CA VAL A 259 -15.15 -32.26 1.19
C VAL A 259 -15.87 -32.22 2.54
N ARG A 260 -16.75 -33.21 2.80
CA ARG A 260 -17.52 -33.28 4.06
C ARG A 260 -16.64 -33.47 5.28
N GLU A 261 -15.61 -34.32 5.17
CA GLU A 261 -14.65 -34.53 6.26
C GLU A 261 -13.85 -33.25 6.54
N MET A 262 -13.38 -32.55 5.50
CA MET A 262 -12.66 -31.29 5.65
C MET A 262 -13.54 -30.24 6.33
N VAL A 263 -14.77 -30.03 5.86
CA VAL A 263 -15.70 -29.06 6.45
C VAL A 263 -16.04 -29.42 7.89
N SER A 264 -16.23 -30.74 8.20
CA SER A 264 -16.44 -31.17 9.57
C SER A 264 -15.29 -30.83 10.51
N LEU A 265 -14.07 -30.88 10.00
CA LEU A 265 -12.87 -30.47 10.76
C LEU A 265 -12.85 -28.96 11.01
N CYS A 266 -13.22 -28.14 10.02
CA CYS A 266 -13.37 -26.70 10.18
C CYS A 266 -14.47 -26.35 11.21
N VAL A 267 -15.60 -27.08 11.20
CA VAL A 267 -16.67 -26.91 12.19
C VAL A 267 -16.20 -27.32 13.59
N ASN A 268 -15.48 -28.43 13.72
CA ASN A 268 -14.93 -28.88 15.00
C ASN A 268 -13.84 -27.97 15.56
N ALA A 269 -13.08 -27.29 14.70
CA ALA A 269 -12.11 -26.26 15.07
C ALA A 269 -12.80 -24.95 15.51
N GLY A 270 -14.11 -24.83 15.33
CA GLY A 270 -14.88 -23.62 15.67
C GLY A 270 -14.77 -22.50 14.63
N THR A 271 -14.06 -22.76 13.54
CA THR A 271 -13.78 -21.75 12.50
C THR A 271 -14.89 -21.59 11.48
N THR A 272 -15.89 -22.48 11.49
CA THR A 272 -17.04 -22.41 10.59
C THR A 272 -18.28 -22.91 11.35
N SER A 273 -19.41 -22.20 11.24
CA SER A 273 -20.66 -22.69 11.84
C SER A 273 -21.19 -23.95 11.12
N ALA A 274 -21.88 -24.80 11.80
CA ALA A 274 -22.48 -26.00 11.19
C ALA A 274 -23.41 -25.67 10.01
N ALA A 275 -24.16 -24.56 10.08
CA ALA A 275 -25.01 -24.08 9.00
C ALA A 275 -24.20 -23.64 7.77
N SER A 276 -23.15 -22.87 7.97
CA SER A 276 -22.25 -22.44 6.90
C SER A 276 -21.48 -23.61 6.30
N GLY A 277 -21.05 -24.56 7.14
CA GLY A 277 -20.42 -25.79 6.68
C GLY A 277 -21.30 -26.59 5.73
N MET A 278 -22.58 -26.72 6.04
CA MET A 278 -23.55 -27.37 5.14
C MET A 278 -23.72 -26.63 3.81
N THR A 279 -23.74 -25.30 3.84
CA THR A 279 -23.82 -24.48 2.62
C THR A 279 -22.57 -24.67 1.74
N ILE A 280 -21.38 -24.67 2.34
CA ILE A 280 -20.11 -24.89 1.64
C ILE A 280 -20.10 -26.27 0.97
N VAL A 281 -20.50 -27.31 1.68
CA VAL A 281 -20.58 -28.68 1.12
C VAL A 281 -21.58 -28.75 -0.04
N ALA A 282 -22.78 -28.19 0.16
CA ALA A 282 -23.81 -28.18 -0.88
C ALA A 282 -23.33 -27.43 -2.15
N GLU A 283 -22.64 -26.32 -1.98
CA GLU A 283 -22.12 -25.55 -3.08
C GLU A 283 -21.05 -26.31 -3.87
N ILE A 284 -20.06 -26.90 -3.19
CA ILE A 284 -19.02 -27.71 -3.86
C ILE A 284 -19.62 -28.91 -4.59
N GLU A 285 -20.62 -29.56 -4.01
CA GLU A 285 -21.30 -30.75 -4.58
C GLU A 285 -22.22 -30.39 -5.76
N SER A 286 -22.77 -29.14 -5.79
CA SER A 286 -23.72 -28.68 -6.82
C SER A 286 -23.08 -27.94 -7.98
N LEU A 287 -21.79 -27.57 -7.89
CA LEU A 287 -21.07 -26.81 -8.90
C LEU A 287 -21.11 -27.51 -10.27
N LYS A 288 -21.74 -26.84 -11.22
CA LYS A 288 -21.75 -27.24 -12.63
C LYS A 288 -20.54 -26.63 -13.34
N ALA A 289 -20.00 -27.36 -14.34
CA ALA A 289 -18.88 -26.88 -15.16
C ALA A 289 -19.19 -25.49 -15.74
N ALA A 290 -18.44 -24.47 -15.34
CA ALA A 290 -18.43 -23.06 -15.78
C ALA A 290 -19.05 -22.01 -14.85
N GLU A 291 -19.52 -22.35 -13.65
CA GLU A 291 -20.06 -21.36 -12.73
C GLU A 291 -19.06 -21.10 -11.59
N ILE A 292 -18.70 -19.82 -11.39
CA ILE A 292 -17.87 -19.40 -10.25
C ILE A 292 -18.82 -18.89 -9.18
N THR A 293 -18.82 -19.53 -8.02
CA THR A 293 -19.64 -19.12 -6.88
C THR A 293 -18.78 -18.49 -5.80
N THR A 294 -19.28 -17.44 -5.16
CA THR A 294 -18.63 -16.77 -4.04
C THR A 294 -19.58 -16.71 -2.86
N ILE A 295 -19.11 -17.12 -1.70
CA ILE A 295 -19.85 -17.04 -0.44
C ILE A 295 -19.01 -16.24 0.55
N ASP A 296 -19.51 -15.07 0.95
CA ASP A 296 -18.92 -14.27 2.01
C ASP A 296 -19.54 -14.67 3.34
N HIS A 297 -18.71 -15.07 4.27
CA HIS A 297 -19.15 -15.56 5.56
C HIS A 297 -18.45 -14.82 6.70
N ALA A 298 -19.23 -14.40 7.72
CA ALA A 298 -18.65 -13.94 8.98
C ALA A 298 -18.14 -15.16 9.74
N HIS A 299 -16.85 -15.23 9.96
CA HIS A 299 -16.19 -16.34 10.62
C HIS A 299 -16.45 -16.33 12.13
N ASP A 300 -16.22 -15.15 12.74
CA ASP A 300 -16.57 -14.80 14.12
C ASP A 300 -16.95 -13.31 14.17
N ALA A 301 -16.98 -12.71 15.38
CA ALA A 301 -17.29 -11.29 15.54
C ALA A 301 -16.20 -10.36 14.95
N GLU A 302 -15.00 -10.88 14.73
CA GLU A 302 -13.83 -10.09 14.33
C GLU A 302 -13.31 -10.41 12.92
N ARG A 303 -13.63 -11.60 12.36
CA ARG A 303 -13.11 -12.05 11.05
C ARG A 303 -14.23 -12.32 10.03
N ALA A 304 -13.98 -11.94 8.80
CA ALA A 304 -14.83 -12.23 7.66
C ALA A 304 -14.02 -12.93 6.56
N LEU A 305 -14.48 -14.11 6.14
CA LEU A 305 -13.82 -14.93 5.12
C LEU A 305 -14.70 -15.01 3.87
N SER A 306 -14.09 -14.89 2.71
CA SER A 306 -14.73 -15.08 1.40
C SER A 306 -14.27 -16.41 0.81
N TRP A 307 -15.23 -17.26 0.49
CA TRP A 307 -15.03 -18.56 -0.14
C TRP A 307 -15.38 -18.45 -1.62
N LYS A 308 -14.41 -18.69 -2.50
CA LYS A 308 -14.61 -18.74 -3.96
C LYS A 308 -14.43 -20.16 -4.45
N PHE A 309 -15.44 -20.65 -5.14
CA PHE A 309 -15.46 -22.00 -5.72
C PHE A 309 -15.37 -21.91 -7.22
N GLN A 310 -14.40 -22.61 -7.80
CA GLN A 310 -14.17 -22.62 -9.25
C GLN A 310 -14.01 -24.05 -9.75
N PRO A 311 -14.85 -24.52 -10.70
CA PRO A 311 -14.71 -25.84 -11.30
C PRO A 311 -13.43 -25.92 -12.16
N MET A 312 -12.79 -27.08 -12.16
CA MET A 312 -11.58 -27.34 -12.95
C MET A 312 -11.91 -28.00 -14.31
N PRO A 313 -11.14 -27.65 -15.39
CA PRO A 313 -11.19 -28.42 -16.62
C PRO A 313 -10.77 -29.88 -16.36
N GLY A 314 -11.64 -30.82 -16.57
CA GLY A 314 -11.38 -32.24 -16.29
C GLY A 314 -12.06 -32.76 -15.01
N GLY A 315 -12.84 -31.93 -14.33
CA GLY A 315 -13.58 -32.25 -13.11
C GLY A 315 -12.84 -31.86 -11.83
N GLY A 316 -13.60 -31.76 -10.75
CA GLY A 316 -13.09 -31.27 -9.47
C GLY A 316 -13.26 -29.76 -9.27
N THR A 317 -12.86 -29.26 -8.10
CA THR A 317 -13.10 -27.89 -7.68
C THR A 317 -11.88 -27.27 -7.01
N VAL A 318 -11.54 -26.04 -7.40
CA VAL A 318 -10.61 -25.18 -6.67
C VAL A 318 -11.40 -24.33 -5.71
N VAL A 319 -10.97 -24.29 -4.47
CA VAL A 319 -11.53 -23.43 -3.41
C VAL A 319 -10.46 -22.43 -3.00
N LEU A 320 -10.77 -21.15 -3.14
CA LEU A 320 -9.97 -20.05 -2.65
C LEU A 320 -10.62 -19.44 -1.42
N LEU A 321 -9.85 -19.26 -0.38
CA LEU A 321 -10.25 -18.65 0.87
C LEU A 321 -9.49 -17.33 1.05
N GLU A 322 -10.22 -16.23 1.15
CA GLU A 322 -9.68 -14.87 1.28
C GLU A 322 -10.18 -14.26 2.60
N ASP A 323 -9.27 -13.68 3.38
CA ASP A 323 -9.63 -12.86 4.53
C ASP A 323 -10.03 -11.47 4.04
N ILE A 324 -11.33 -11.16 4.16
CA ILE A 324 -11.90 -9.89 3.73
C ILE A 324 -12.23 -8.96 4.90
N THR A 325 -11.70 -9.24 6.09
CA THR A 325 -11.99 -8.49 7.31
C THR A 325 -11.64 -7.03 7.17
N GLU A 326 -10.41 -6.74 6.76
CA GLU A 326 -9.92 -5.36 6.58
C GLU A 326 -10.72 -4.64 5.48
N ARG A 327 -11.04 -5.32 4.39
CA ARG A 327 -11.85 -4.76 3.31
C ARG A 327 -13.25 -4.40 3.80
N ARG A 328 -13.94 -5.33 4.50
CA ARG A 328 -15.29 -5.06 5.05
C ARG A 328 -15.29 -3.95 6.07
N ASN A 329 -14.31 -3.92 6.97
CA ASN A 329 -14.16 -2.85 7.95
C ASN A 329 -13.91 -1.51 7.28
N SER A 330 -13.08 -1.48 6.25
CA SER A 330 -12.82 -0.28 5.46
C SER A 330 -14.06 0.18 4.70
N GLU A 331 -14.80 -0.73 4.05
CA GLU A 331 -16.06 -0.43 3.38
C GLU A 331 -17.13 0.08 4.36
N ALA A 332 -17.25 -0.56 5.53
CA ALA A 332 -18.14 -0.11 6.60
C ALA A 332 -17.75 1.27 7.12
N ARG A 333 -16.45 1.51 7.33
CA ARG A 333 -15.92 2.82 7.75
C ARG A 333 -16.16 3.89 6.69
N ILE A 334 -15.88 3.59 5.42
CA ILE A 334 -16.17 4.52 4.30
C ILE A 334 -17.67 4.83 4.25
N SER A 335 -18.52 3.82 4.38
CA SER A 335 -19.98 3.99 4.41
C SER A 335 -20.44 4.83 5.61
N HIS A 336 -19.80 4.66 6.77
CA HIS A 336 -20.06 5.46 7.96
C HIS A 336 -19.61 6.91 7.76
N MET A 337 -18.37 7.13 7.29
CA MET A 337 -17.83 8.46 6.98
C MET A 337 -18.64 9.20 5.92
N ALA A 338 -19.17 8.46 4.93
CA ALA A 338 -20.05 9.05 3.92
C ALA A 338 -21.36 9.61 4.49
N ARG A 339 -21.77 9.17 5.69
CA ARG A 339 -23.07 9.55 6.30
C ARG A 339 -22.95 10.36 7.57
N PHE A 340 -21.89 10.18 8.34
CA PHE A 340 -21.76 10.78 9.67
C PHE A 340 -20.49 11.63 9.77
N ASP A 341 -20.53 12.61 10.64
CA ASP A 341 -19.37 13.38 11.09
C ASP A 341 -18.57 12.55 12.10
N GLU A 342 -17.29 12.32 11.83
CA GLU A 342 -16.45 11.43 12.65
C GLU A 342 -16.25 11.93 14.10
N LEU A 343 -16.29 13.24 14.31
CA LEU A 343 -16.06 13.82 15.62
C LEU A 343 -17.30 13.71 16.51
N THR A 344 -18.45 14.12 15.99
CA THR A 344 -19.68 14.27 16.79
C THR A 344 -20.64 13.07 16.64
N GLY A 345 -20.42 12.21 15.64
CA GLY A 345 -21.33 11.12 15.31
C GLY A 345 -22.70 11.58 14.83
N LEU A 346 -22.89 12.87 14.55
CA LEU A 346 -24.09 13.40 13.89
C LEU A 346 -24.06 13.07 12.40
N PRO A 347 -25.22 12.98 11.73
CA PRO A 347 -25.27 13.01 10.28
C PRO A 347 -24.45 14.17 9.72
N ASN A 348 -23.71 13.89 8.62
CA ASN A 348 -22.94 14.93 7.94
C ASN A 348 -23.81 15.72 6.95
N ARG A 349 -23.22 16.74 6.32
CA ARG A 349 -23.89 17.61 5.33
C ARG A 349 -24.56 16.83 4.20
N MET A 350 -23.91 15.75 3.71
CA MET A 350 -24.44 14.93 2.61
C MET A 350 -25.69 14.15 3.04
N SER A 351 -25.62 13.51 4.21
CA SER A 351 -26.77 12.79 4.79
C SER A 351 -27.94 13.71 5.06
N PHE A 352 -27.65 14.91 5.58
CA PHE A 352 -28.67 15.92 5.83
C PHE A 352 -29.41 16.31 4.52
N ARG A 353 -28.65 16.66 3.47
CA ARG A 353 -29.24 17.06 2.18
C ARG A 353 -30.10 15.94 1.57
N ASN A 354 -29.63 14.70 1.63
CA ASN A 354 -30.35 13.55 1.11
C ASN A 354 -31.64 13.30 1.88
N GLU A 355 -31.60 13.34 3.21
CA GLU A 355 -32.76 13.09 4.06
C GLU A 355 -33.79 14.22 3.92
N ILE A 356 -33.37 15.48 3.99
CA ILE A 356 -34.29 16.61 3.81
C ILE A 356 -34.88 16.61 2.39
N GLY A 357 -34.06 16.34 1.37
CA GLY A 357 -34.56 16.20 -0.01
C GLY A 357 -35.58 15.07 -0.15
N ARG A 358 -35.44 13.97 0.58
CA ARG A 358 -36.43 12.91 0.66
C ARG A 358 -37.71 13.37 1.39
N LEU A 359 -37.57 13.98 2.55
CA LEU A 359 -38.70 14.46 3.36
C LEU A 359 -39.54 15.50 2.63
N LEU A 360 -38.90 16.46 1.94
CA LEU A 360 -39.59 17.48 1.16
C LEU A 360 -40.38 16.91 -0.05
N ARG A 361 -39.91 15.78 -0.61
CA ARG A 361 -40.62 15.11 -1.72
C ARG A 361 -41.76 14.19 -1.27
N THR A 362 -41.58 13.49 -0.14
CA THR A 362 -42.49 12.43 0.31
C THR A 362 -43.38 12.83 1.50
N GLY A 363 -43.06 13.95 2.14
CA GLY A 363 -43.82 14.47 3.29
C GLY A 363 -45.19 15.05 2.91
N ASP A 364 -46.02 15.23 3.94
CA ASP A 364 -47.29 15.95 3.77
C ASP A 364 -46.99 17.41 3.38
N LYS A 365 -47.35 17.76 2.15
CA LYS A 365 -47.15 19.12 1.62
C LYS A 365 -47.88 20.21 2.41
N ALA A 366 -48.84 19.83 3.27
CA ALA A 366 -49.55 20.73 4.13
C ALA A 366 -48.86 21.00 5.48
N ALA A 367 -47.90 20.15 5.87
CA ALA A 367 -47.18 20.27 7.11
C ALA A 367 -45.96 21.19 6.93
N MET A 368 -46.00 22.35 7.58
CA MET A 368 -44.85 23.28 7.63
C MET A 368 -43.69 22.65 8.44
N SER A 369 -42.50 22.94 8.03
CA SER A 369 -41.26 22.58 8.74
C SER A 369 -40.31 23.78 8.77
N ALA A 370 -39.34 23.76 9.68
CA ALA A 370 -38.35 24.82 9.78
C ALA A 370 -36.93 24.23 9.71
N LEU A 371 -36.06 24.93 9.00
CA LEU A 371 -34.62 24.66 9.01
C LEU A 371 -33.94 25.74 9.85
N LEU A 372 -33.21 25.31 10.87
CA LEU A 372 -32.43 26.16 11.74
C LEU A 372 -30.95 25.93 11.44
N PHE A 373 -30.27 26.96 10.97
CA PHE A 373 -28.82 26.93 10.76
C PHE A 373 -28.17 27.56 12.00
N VAL A 374 -27.37 26.79 12.72
CA VAL A 374 -26.79 27.13 14.03
C VAL A 374 -25.28 27.25 13.88
N ASP A 375 -24.72 28.33 14.38
CA ASP A 375 -23.28 28.60 14.37
C ASP A 375 -22.84 29.01 15.78
N LEU A 376 -21.71 28.47 16.23
CA LEU A 376 -21.18 28.77 17.56
C LEU A 376 -20.36 30.06 17.53
N ASP A 377 -20.83 31.04 18.30
CA ASP A 377 -20.21 32.37 18.33
C ASP A 377 -18.80 32.30 18.94
N GLN A 378 -17.80 32.82 18.21
CA GLN A 378 -16.42 32.92 18.68
C GLN A 378 -15.72 31.57 18.96
N PHE A 379 -16.18 30.46 18.40
CA PHE A 379 -15.55 29.12 18.55
C PHE A 379 -14.06 29.11 18.21
N LYS A 380 -13.64 29.90 17.23
CA LYS A 380 -12.22 30.06 16.88
C LYS A 380 -11.40 30.58 18.07
N GLN A 381 -11.95 31.48 18.91
CA GLN A 381 -11.27 31.99 20.09
C GLN A 381 -11.00 30.89 21.13
N VAL A 382 -11.95 29.95 21.27
CA VAL A 382 -11.78 28.77 22.15
C VAL A 382 -10.62 27.92 21.66
N ASN A 383 -10.55 27.64 20.34
CA ASN A 383 -9.44 26.90 19.74
C ASN A 383 -8.08 27.62 19.89
N ASP A 384 -8.07 28.95 19.68
CA ASP A 384 -6.84 29.74 19.74
C ASP A 384 -6.32 29.84 21.19
N THR A 385 -7.21 29.79 22.19
CA THR A 385 -6.86 29.95 23.61
C THR A 385 -6.59 28.62 24.32
N LEU A 386 -7.43 27.60 24.08
CA LEU A 386 -7.43 26.33 24.82
C LEU A 386 -6.96 25.13 23.95
N GLY A 387 -6.72 25.37 22.66
CA GLY A 387 -6.27 24.37 21.71
C GLY A 387 -7.40 23.54 21.09
N HIS A 388 -7.12 22.96 19.91
CA HIS A 388 -8.08 22.15 19.14
C HIS A 388 -8.71 20.99 19.92
N PRO A 389 -7.98 20.24 20.80
CA PRO A 389 -8.61 19.15 21.55
C PRO A 389 -9.74 19.61 22.48
N CYS A 390 -9.64 20.83 23.02
CA CYS A 390 -10.72 21.41 23.83
C CYS A 390 -11.91 21.82 22.95
N GLY A 391 -11.64 22.39 21.79
CA GLY A 391 -12.67 22.71 20.81
C GLY A 391 -13.42 21.48 20.30
N ASP A 392 -12.71 20.37 20.06
CA ASP A 392 -13.31 19.11 19.63
C ASP A 392 -14.26 18.54 20.71
N GLN A 393 -13.85 18.56 21.97
CA GLN A 393 -14.71 18.15 23.09
C GLN A 393 -15.93 19.06 23.22
N LEU A 394 -15.77 20.36 23.04
CA LEU A 394 -16.87 21.30 23.03
C LEU A 394 -17.90 20.98 21.94
N LEU A 395 -17.44 20.68 20.73
CA LEU A 395 -18.31 20.29 19.61
C LEU A 395 -19.09 19.00 19.88
N CYS A 396 -18.47 18.01 20.53
CA CYS A 396 -19.18 16.80 20.97
C CYS A 396 -20.26 17.12 21.99
N MET A 397 -19.96 17.93 23.00
CA MET A 397 -20.93 18.33 24.02
C MET A 397 -22.08 19.19 23.44
N VAL A 398 -21.79 20.03 22.45
CA VAL A 398 -22.81 20.78 21.71
C VAL A 398 -23.73 19.84 20.94
N ALA A 399 -23.15 18.84 20.25
CA ALA A 399 -23.92 17.85 19.52
C ALA A 399 -24.87 17.06 20.44
N ASP A 400 -24.40 16.68 21.64
CA ASP A 400 -25.20 15.95 22.61
C ASP A 400 -26.32 16.84 23.17
N ARG A 401 -26.04 18.08 23.51
CA ARG A 401 -27.07 19.03 23.93
C ARG A 401 -28.15 19.25 22.86
N LEU A 402 -27.74 19.33 21.58
CA LEU A 402 -28.70 19.46 20.48
C LEU A 402 -29.57 18.21 20.36
N ARG A 403 -28.97 16.98 20.44
CA ARG A 403 -29.74 15.72 20.40
C ARG A 403 -30.78 15.64 21.54
N GLU A 404 -30.41 16.03 22.74
CA GLU A 404 -31.29 15.98 23.91
C GLU A 404 -32.50 16.92 23.80
N MET A 405 -32.37 18.03 23.08
CA MET A 405 -33.43 19.03 22.92
C MET A 405 -34.46 18.69 21.83
N LEU A 406 -34.06 17.81 20.90
CA LEU A 406 -34.84 17.52 19.70
C LEU A 406 -35.78 16.32 19.90
N ARG A 407 -36.90 16.33 19.17
CA ARG A 407 -37.85 15.23 19.12
C ARG A 407 -37.33 14.14 18.20
N THR A 408 -37.89 12.94 18.32
CA THR A 408 -37.52 11.79 17.48
C THR A 408 -37.74 12.04 15.97
N GLU A 409 -38.70 12.87 15.63
CA GLU A 409 -39.03 13.27 14.26
C GLU A 409 -38.14 14.39 13.70
N ASP A 410 -37.45 15.14 14.57
CA ASP A 410 -36.55 16.21 14.18
C ASP A 410 -35.19 15.60 13.73
N PHE A 411 -34.49 16.32 12.91
CA PHE A 411 -33.22 15.86 12.36
C PHE A 411 -32.10 16.88 12.59
N VAL A 412 -30.97 16.44 13.13
CA VAL A 412 -29.81 17.30 13.36
C VAL A 412 -28.59 16.75 12.62
N ALA A 413 -27.75 17.65 12.11
CA ALA A 413 -26.51 17.33 11.43
C ALA A 413 -25.44 18.38 11.76
N ARG A 414 -24.16 17.97 11.59
CA ARG A 414 -23.03 18.89 11.59
C ARG A 414 -22.54 19.09 10.16
N PHE A 415 -22.38 20.36 9.75
CA PHE A 415 -21.94 20.69 8.38
C PHE A 415 -20.43 20.83 8.26
N GLY A 416 -19.75 21.11 9.37
CA GLY A 416 -18.30 21.26 9.48
C GLY A 416 -17.94 22.42 10.41
N GLY A 417 -16.71 22.45 10.92
CA GLY A 417 -16.30 23.48 11.86
C GLY A 417 -17.26 23.61 13.04
N ASP A 418 -17.82 24.77 13.21
CA ASP A 418 -18.76 25.20 14.27
C ASP A 418 -20.23 25.27 13.79
N GLU A 419 -20.52 24.73 12.58
CA GLU A 419 -21.84 24.79 11.95
C GLU A 419 -22.67 23.54 12.21
N PHE A 420 -23.87 23.71 12.77
CA PHE A 420 -24.88 22.67 12.94
C PHE A 420 -26.16 23.05 12.22
N VAL A 421 -26.94 22.08 11.79
CA VAL A 421 -28.23 22.31 11.14
C VAL A 421 -29.29 21.42 11.77
N VAL A 422 -30.40 22.00 12.14
CA VAL A 422 -31.57 21.33 12.69
C VAL A 422 -32.73 21.45 11.71
N PHE A 423 -33.43 20.37 11.45
CA PHE A 423 -34.67 20.36 10.69
C PHE A 423 -35.80 19.94 11.61
N GLN A 424 -36.63 20.93 11.98
CA GLN A 424 -37.80 20.74 12.82
C GLN A 424 -39.02 20.43 11.97
N ARG A 425 -39.66 19.30 12.22
CA ARG A 425 -40.84 18.83 11.48
C ARG A 425 -42.16 19.27 12.17
N ASN A 426 -43.22 19.32 11.37
CA ASN A 426 -44.59 19.57 11.87
C ASN A 426 -44.71 20.83 12.70
N VAL A 427 -44.15 21.92 12.21
CA VAL A 427 -44.25 23.27 12.80
C VAL A 427 -45.64 23.83 12.50
N LYS A 428 -46.39 24.19 13.54
CA LYS A 428 -47.77 24.71 13.37
C LYS A 428 -47.79 26.21 13.07
N VAL A 429 -46.90 26.94 13.73
CA VAL A 429 -46.78 28.40 13.60
C VAL A 429 -45.29 28.78 13.71
N ASN A 430 -44.93 29.95 13.17
CA ASN A 430 -43.54 30.44 13.25
C ASN A 430 -43.02 30.51 14.70
N HIS A 431 -43.91 30.64 15.68
CA HIS A 431 -43.57 30.68 17.09
C HIS A 431 -42.92 29.35 17.58
N ASP A 432 -43.37 28.18 17.06
CA ASP A 432 -42.80 26.89 17.44
C ASP A 432 -41.29 26.80 17.02
N ALA A 433 -40.93 27.38 15.89
CA ALA A 433 -39.53 27.44 15.43
C ALA A 433 -38.71 28.47 16.23
N ALA A 434 -39.34 29.59 16.59
CA ALA A 434 -38.72 30.59 17.47
C ALA A 434 -38.45 30.02 18.86
N ASP A 435 -39.40 29.28 19.44
CA ASP A 435 -39.28 28.67 20.76
C ASP A 435 -38.12 27.63 20.78
N LEU A 436 -38.01 26.83 19.72
CA LEU A 436 -36.88 25.89 19.59
C LEU A 436 -35.56 26.66 19.48
N ALA A 437 -35.48 27.66 18.63
CA ALA A 437 -34.28 28.48 18.45
C ALA A 437 -33.84 29.14 19.75
N MET A 438 -34.79 29.73 20.49
CA MET A 438 -34.52 30.37 21.79
C MET A 438 -33.95 29.36 22.80
N ARG A 439 -34.58 28.17 22.91
CA ARG A 439 -34.07 27.09 23.75
C ARG A 439 -32.67 26.64 23.35
N ILE A 440 -32.39 26.56 22.06
CA ILE A 440 -31.06 26.20 21.57
C ILE A 440 -30.04 27.26 21.97
N VAL A 441 -30.33 28.56 21.76
CA VAL A 441 -29.45 29.65 22.16
C VAL A 441 -29.18 29.61 23.66
N GLU A 442 -30.23 29.50 24.49
CA GLU A 442 -30.11 29.44 25.95
C GLU A 442 -29.28 28.22 26.40
N ARG A 443 -29.62 27.02 25.90
CA ARG A 443 -28.98 25.78 26.33
C ARG A 443 -27.52 25.66 25.86
N LEU A 444 -27.19 26.16 24.67
CA LEU A 444 -25.82 26.18 24.19
C LEU A 444 -24.97 27.25 24.89
N SER A 445 -25.57 28.30 25.42
CA SER A 445 -24.88 29.34 26.21
C SER A 445 -24.59 28.93 27.65
N GLU A 446 -25.15 27.81 28.13
CA GLU A 446 -24.80 27.29 29.45
C GLU A 446 -23.32 26.84 29.48
N ARG A 447 -22.69 26.99 30.64
CA ARG A 447 -21.29 26.62 30.86
C ARG A 447 -20.97 25.18 30.49
N TYR A 448 -19.80 25.00 29.91
CA TYR A 448 -19.21 23.70 29.62
C TYR A 448 -18.00 23.49 30.53
N GLU A 449 -17.85 22.30 31.10
CA GLU A 449 -16.66 21.89 31.84
C GLU A 449 -15.84 20.96 30.97
N ILE A 450 -14.69 21.43 30.53
CA ILE A 450 -13.80 20.70 29.62
C ILE A 450 -12.39 20.70 30.18
N ASN A 451 -11.85 19.55 30.58
CA ASN A 451 -10.48 19.43 31.11
C ASN A 451 -10.15 20.45 32.23
N ASN A 452 -11.04 20.64 33.19
CA ASN A 452 -10.96 21.64 34.29
C ASN A 452 -11.00 23.11 33.82
N HIS A 453 -11.40 23.39 32.60
CA HIS A 453 -11.66 24.73 32.12
C HIS A 453 -13.18 24.95 32.04
N GLN A 454 -13.61 26.12 32.46
CA GLN A 454 -14.99 26.58 32.24
C GLN A 454 -15.04 27.37 30.94
N VAL A 455 -15.81 26.87 29.95
CA VAL A 455 -15.99 27.48 28.64
C VAL A 455 -17.43 27.98 28.52
N GLU A 456 -17.62 29.23 28.15
CA GLU A 456 -18.90 29.80 27.78
C GLU A 456 -18.85 30.17 26.29
N ILE A 457 -19.87 29.77 25.54
CA ILE A 457 -19.95 30.02 24.10
C ILE A 457 -21.39 30.38 23.74
N GLY A 458 -21.58 31.38 22.90
CA GLY A 458 -22.89 31.73 22.36
C GLY A 458 -23.23 30.92 21.12
N ALA A 459 -24.48 31.02 20.70
CA ALA A 459 -24.91 30.47 19.41
C ALA A 459 -25.80 31.47 18.67
N SER A 460 -25.56 31.64 17.38
CA SER A 460 -26.40 32.41 16.46
C SER A 460 -27.17 31.47 15.55
N ILE A 461 -28.45 31.78 15.27
CA ILE A 461 -29.33 30.90 14.52
C ILE A 461 -30.05 31.64 13.40
N GLY A 462 -29.98 31.06 12.18
CA GLY A 462 -30.84 31.49 11.07
C GLY A 462 -31.97 30.49 10.83
N ILE A 463 -33.19 30.97 10.70
CA ILE A 463 -34.39 30.14 10.52
C ILE A 463 -35.01 30.39 9.15
N ALA A 464 -35.21 29.30 8.40
CA ALA A 464 -36.00 29.33 7.17
C ALA A 464 -37.18 28.36 7.25
N MET A 465 -38.37 28.87 6.96
CA MET A 465 -39.59 28.05 6.90
C MET A 465 -39.70 27.36 5.56
N THR A 466 -40.28 26.15 5.57
CA THR A 466 -40.54 25.44 4.31
C THR A 466 -41.70 26.10 3.56
N GLU A 467 -41.52 26.27 2.28
CA GLU A 467 -42.53 26.69 1.32
C GLU A 467 -42.89 25.54 0.38
N PRO A 468 -44.07 25.59 -0.27
CA PRO A 468 -44.40 24.59 -1.28
C PRO A 468 -43.30 24.50 -2.37
N ASP A 469 -42.92 23.28 -2.70
CA ASP A 469 -41.94 22.95 -3.76
C ASP A 469 -40.50 23.53 -3.55
N VAL A 470 -40.15 23.94 -2.35
CA VAL A 470 -38.81 24.42 -2.00
C VAL A 470 -37.79 23.27 -2.06
N SER A 471 -36.61 23.53 -2.59
CA SER A 471 -35.50 22.58 -2.55
C SER A 471 -34.71 22.68 -1.23
N ALA A 472 -34.07 21.57 -0.83
CA ALA A 472 -33.22 21.57 0.37
C ALA A 472 -32.08 22.61 0.29
N ASP A 473 -31.51 22.81 -0.89
CA ASP A 473 -30.43 23.78 -1.12
C ASP A 473 -30.93 25.23 -0.98
N HIS A 474 -32.14 25.50 -1.46
CA HIS A 474 -32.72 26.84 -1.31
C HIS A 474 -33.08 27.14 0.14
N LEU A 475 -33.61 26.16 0.87
CA LEU A 475 -33.93 26.29 2.29
C LEU A 475 -32.66 26.51 3.13
N LEU A 476 -31.59 25.78 2.85
CA LEU A 476 -30.28 25.98 3.47
C LEU A 476 -29.72 27.38 3.20
N LYS A 477 -29.77 27.85 1.96
CA LYS A 477 -29.31 29.18 1.58
C LYS A 477 -30.10 30.28 2.30
N ASN A 478 -31.42 30.13 2.43
CA ASN A 478 -32.27 31.09 3.13
C ASN A 478 -31.95 31.15 4.65
N ALA A 479 -31.74 29.98 5.28
CA ALA A 479 -31.36 29.91 6.67
C ALA A 479 -29.97 30.51 6.93
N ASP A 480 -29.01 30.27 6.03
CA ASP A 480 -27.67 30.88 6.14
C ASP A 480 -27.72 32.42 6.04
N MET A 481 -28.52 32.96 5.11
CA MET A 481 -28.74 34.41 5.04
C MET A 481 -29.36 34.98 6.33
N ALA A 482 -30.29 34.26 6.96
CA ALA A 482 -30.88 34.64 8.23
C ALA A 482 -29.86 34.56 9.37
N LEU A 483 -29.01 33.54 9.40
CA LEU A 483 -27.91 33.39 10.35
C LEU A 483 -26.93 34.57 10.28
N TYR A 484 -26.58 34.97 9.06
CA TYR A 484 -25.75 36.16 8.88
C TYR A 484 -26.35 37.40 9.52
N ARG A 485 -27.67 37.60 9.43
CA ARG A 485 -28.39 38.71 10.08
C ARG A 485 -28.38 38.57 11.60
N ALA A 486 -28.54 37.36 12.14
CA ALA A 486 -28.45 37.12 13.58
C ALA A 486 -27.05 37.51 14.12
N LYS A 487 -25.99 37.16 13.41
CA LYS A 487 -24.61 37.56 13.75
C LYS A 487 -24.40 39.06 13.69
N ALA A 488 -24.97 39.75 12.71
CA ALA A 488 -24.90 41.20 12.56
C ALA A 488 -25.74 41.96 13.62
N ALA A 489 -26.79 41.33 14.14
CA ALA A 489 -27.66 41.91 15.19
C ALA A 489 -27.07 41.83 16.61
N GLY A 490 -25.82 41.34 16.76
CA GLY A 490 -25.13 41.28 18.05
C GLY A 490 -24.78 39.87 18.52
N ARG A 491 -25.06 38.83 17.73
CA ARG A 491 -24.85 37.40 18.07
C ARG A 491 -25.73 36.91 19.23
N GLY A 492 -25.62 35.63 19.61
CA GLY A 492 -26.40 35.09 20.73
C GLY A 492 -27.91 35.18 20.54
N THR A 493 -28.39 35.15 19.29
CA THR A 493 -29.80 35.35 18.95
C THR A 493 -30.19 34.59 17.70
N PHE A 494 -31.45 34.64 17.32
CA PHE A 494 -31.95 34.05 16.10
C PHE A 494 -32.63 35.06 15.18
N CYS A 495 -32.69 34.77 13.89
CA CYS A 495 -33.38 35.56 12.89
C CYS A 495 -34.13 34.69 11.91
N PHE A 496 -35.34 35.07 11.54
CA PHE A 496 -36.09 34.43 10.45
C PHE A 496 -35.65 35.00 9.10
N PHE A 497 -35.55 34.14 8.12
CA PHE A 497 -35.36 34.56 6.74
C PHE A 497 -36.55 35.40 6.25
N ARG A 498 -36.25 36.47 5.55
CA ARG A 498 -37.18 37.31 4.80
C ARG A 498 -36.59 37.63 3.44
N ASP A 499 -37.43 37.74 2.42
CA ASP A 499 -36.98 37.98 1.03
C ASP A 499 -36.09 39.21 0.85
N GLU A 500 -36.33 40.27 1.69
CA GLU A 500 -35.51 41.49 1.71
C GLU A 500 -34.05 41.23 2.09
N MET A 501 -33.77 40.14 2.82
CA MET A 501 -32.40 39.76 3.21
C MET A 501 -31.56 39.28 2.06
N ALA A 502 -32.17 38.62 1.08
CA ALA A 502 -31.48 38.17 -0.12
C ALA A 502 -30.90 39.35 -0.92
N GLN A 503 -31.68 40.43 -1.01
CA GLN A 503 -31.24 41.66 -1.68
C GLN A 503 -30.08 42.33 -0.95
N THR A 504 -30.11 42.31 0.39
CA THR A 504 -29.05 42.91 1.21
C THR A 504 -27.72 42.15 1.12
N VAL A 505 -27.77 40.81 1.10
CA VAL A 505 -26.55 39.96 0.98
C VAL A 505 -25.91 40.16 -0.40
N GLU A 506 -26.69 40.18 -1.45
CA GLU A 506 -26.19 40.43 -2.81
C GLU A 506 -25.62 41.83 -2.96
N ALA A 507 -26.33 42.84 -2.39
CA ALA A 507 -25.86 44.22 -2.35
C ALA A 507 -24.50 44.35 -1.67
N ARG A 508 -24.30 43.63 -0.55
CA ARG A 508 -23.02 43.60 0.18
C ARG A 508 -21.92 42.94 -0.63
N ARG A 509 -22.19 41.78 -1.25
CA ARG A 509 -21.22 41.08 -2.07
C ARG A 509 -20.71 41.94 -3.23
N VAL A 510 -21.61 42.65 -3.89
CA VAL A 510 -21.23 43.61 -4.94
C VAL A 510 -20.36 44.72 -4.33
N LEU A 511 -20.74 45.25 -3.15
CA LEU A 511 -19.98 46.29 -2.47
C LEU A 511 -18.57 45.83 -2.06
N GLU A 512 -18.40 44.57 -1.65
CA GLU A 512 -17.10 43.94 -1.36
C GLU A 512 -16.18 43.89 -2.60
N LEU A 513 -16.73 43.59 -3.77
CA LEU A 513 -15.98 43.56 -5.02
C LEU A 513 -15.55 44.97 -5.47
N ASP A 514 -16.48 45.92 -5.30
CA ASP A 514 -16.25 47.32 -5.68
C ASP A 514 -15.25 48.01 -4.74
N LEU A 515 -15.29 47.70 -3.44
CA LEU A 515 -14.37 48.23 -2.43
C LEU A 515 -12.90 47.94 -2.72
N ARG A 516 -12.60 46.77 -3.23
CA ARG A 516 -11.22 46.41 -3.62
C ARG A 516 -10.66 47.28 -4.76
N LYS A 517 -11.53 47.71 -5.68
CA LYS A 517 -11.15 48.57 -6.81
C LYS A 517 -11.11 50.03 -6.44
N ALA A 518 -12.01 50.45 -5.57
CA ALA A 518 -12.20 51.84 -5.18
C ALA A 518 -10.93 52.52 -4.64
N LEU A 519 -10.07 51.75 -3.94
CA LEU A 519 -8.81 52.29 -3.41
C LEU A 519 -7.81 52.60 -4.53
N ALA A 520 -7.78 51.75 -5.60
CA ALA A 520 -6.92 51.96 -6.77
C ALA A 520 -7.46 53.04 -7.72
N ASP A 521 -8.78 53.17 -7.80
CA ASP A 521 -9.50 54.05 -8.74
C ASP A 521 -9.77 55.45 -8.15
N GLU A 522 -9.20 55.78 -6.95
CA GLU A 522 -9.32 57.08 -6.25
C GLU A 522 -10.78 57.51 -5.97
N GLU A 523 -11.67 56.57 -5.72
CA GLU A 523 -13.09 56.85 -5.48
C GLU A 523 -13.37 57.37 -4.04
N PHE A 524 -12.35 57.37 -3.16
CA PHE A 524 -12.46 57.81 -1.81
C PHE A 524 -12.08 59.29 -1.63
N GLU A 525 -12.84 59.96 -0.78
CA GLU A 525 -12.60 61.32 -0.35
C GLU A 525 -12.60 61.40 1.19
N ILE A 526 -11.92 62.40 1.73
CA ILE A 526 -11.95 62.69 3.18
C ILE A 526 -12.66 64.00 3.40
N TYR A 527 -13.69 63.95 4.22
CA TYR A 527 -14.38 65.15 4.73
C TYR A 527 -13.85 65.44 6.12
N TYR A 528 -13.84 66.72 6.49
CA TYR A 528 -13.29 67.17 7.75
C TYR A 528 -14.38 67.84 8.56
N GLN A 529 -14.72 67.29 9.75
CA GLN A 529 -15.69 67.83 10.65
C GLN A 529 -15.00 68.62 11.77
N PRO A 530 -15.25 69.95 11.90
CA PRO A 530 -14.56 70.76 12.86
C PRO A 530 -15.08 70.53 14.30
N LEU A 531 -14.14 70.33 15.22
CA LEU A 531 -14.38 70.29 16.66
C LEU A 531 -14.01 71.62 17.30
N VAL A 532 -14.98 72.23 18.00
CA VAL A 532 -14.82 73.58 18.58
C VAL A 532 -14.48 73.45 20.06
N ASN A 533 -13.40 74.11 20.47
CA ASN A 533 -13.03 74.18 21.86
C ASN A 533 -14.02 75.13 22.56
N LEU A 534 -14.79 74.61 23.52
CA LEU A 534 -15.89 75.32 24.20
C LEU A 534 -15.43 76.51 25.00
N LYS A 535 -14.17 76.54 25.44
CA LYS A 535 -13.66 77.69 26.22
C LYS A 535 -13.21 78.84 25.31
N SER A 536 -12.63 78.57 24.19
CA SER A 536 -12.11 79.59 23.28
C SER A 536 -13.03 79.96 22.13
N GLY A 537 -14.04 79.10 21.83
CA GLY A 537 -14.95 79.28 20.71
C GLY A 537 -14.26 79.08 19.34
N ARG A 538 -13.02 78.56 19.33
CA ARG A 538 -12.23 78.33 18.11
C ARG A 538 -12.13 76.83 17.73
N ILE A 539 -11.98 76.58 16.45
CA ILE A 539 -11.70 75.20 15.94
C ILE A 539 -10.34 74.79 16.48
N SER A 540 -10.28 73.66 17.20
CA SER A 540 -9.06 73.07 17.73
C SER A 540 -8.60 71.84 16.96
N THR A 541 -9.55 71.06 16.43
CA THR A 541 -9.29 69.81 15.73
C THR A 541 -10.33 69.64 14.61
N CYS A 542 -9.96 68.93 13.53
CA CYS A 542 -10.90 68.48 12.52
C CYS A 542 -10.83 66.97 12.43
N GLU A 543 -11.94 66.27 12.57
CA GLU A 543 -12.03 64.82 12.43
C GLU A 543 -12.07 64.44 10.93
N ALA A 544 -11.21 63.53 10.54
CA ALA A 544 -11.11 63.00 9.17
C ALA A 544 -12.11 61.86 8.95
N LEU A 545 -13.12 62.11 8.17
CA LEU A 545 -14.24 61.22 7.93
C LEU A 545 -14.20 60.71 6.48
N LEU A 546 -14.07 59.39 6.31
CA LEU A 546 -14.08 58.73 5.00
C LEU A 546 -15.43 58.95 4.28
N ARG A 547 -15.36 59.18 2.98
CA ARG A 547 -16.51 59.23 2.07
C ARG A 547 -16.15 58.42 0.83
N TRP A 548 -17.07 57.59 0.38
CA TRP A 548 -16.93 56.86 -0.86
C TRP A 548 -17.93 57.36 -1.90
N ASN A 549 -17.43 57.89 -2.99
CA ASN A 549 -18.23 58.35 -4.11
C ASN A 549 -18.29 57.22 -5.16
N HIS A 550 -19.18 56.24 -4.93
CA HIS A 550 -19.32 55.09 -5.79
C HIS A 550 -19.94 55.51 -7.15
N PRO A 551 -19.36 55.11 -8.28
CA PRO A 551 -19.78 55.59 -9.63
C PRO A 551 -21.24 55.23 -9.99
N VAL A 552 -21.79 54.15 -9.44
CA VAL A 552 -23.14 53.68 -9.71
C VAL A 552 -24.12 53.98 -8.57
N ARG A 553 -23.68 53.88 -7.30
CA ARG A 553 -24.53 54.01 -6.10
C ARG A 553 -24.54 55.40 -5.52
N GLY A 554 -23.70 56.28 -6.01
CA GLY A 554 -23.50 57.58 -5.41
C GLY A 554 -22.73 57.49 -4.10
N ARG A 555 -23.09 58.30 -3.11
CA ARG A 555 -22.39 58.36 -1.83
C ARG A 555 -22.73 57.16 -0.94
N VAL A 556 -21.75 56.31 -0.62
CA VAL A 556 -21.86 55.15 0.28
C VAL A 556 -21.47 55.57 1.70
N SER A 557 -22.26 55.09 2.70
CA SER A 557 -22.03 55.44 4.12
C SER A 557 -20.79 54.76 4.68
N PRO A 558 -19.99 55.42 5.53
CA PRO A 558 -18.92 54.78 6.29
C PRO A 558 -19.38 53.59 7.12
N ALA A 559 -20.60 53.59 7.65
CA ALA A 559 -21.18 52.50 8.41
C ALA A 559 -21.37 51.21 7.58
N ASP A 560 -21.47 51.32 6.24
CA ASP A 560 -21.52 50.17 5.33
C ASP A 560 -20.12 49.75 4.87
N ILE A 561 -19.16 50.68 4.79
CA ILE A 561 -17.82 50.45 4.27
C ILE A 561 -16.92 49.82 5.34
N ILE A 562 -16.88 50.39 6.54
CA ILE A 562 -15.91 50.03 7.60
C ILE A 562 -15.99 48.55 7.97
N PRO A 563 -17.21 47.99 8.27
CA PRO A 563 -17.32 46.55 8.60
C PRO A 563 -16.87 45.65 7.46
N ILE A 564 -17.15 46.01 6.22
CA ILE A 564 -16.73 45.27 5.05
C ILE A 564 -15.19 45.31 4.90
N ALA A 565 -14.62 46.51 5.04
CA ALA A 565 -13.17 46.70 4.98
C ALA A 565 -12.45 45.91 6.08
N GLU A 566 -13.01 45.85 7.28
CA GLU A 566 -12.51 45.05 8.40
C GLU A 566 -12.56 43.54 8.08
N ASP A 567 -13.71 43.03 7.67
CA ASP A 567 -13.86 41.59 7.33
C ASP A 567 -12.93 41.15 6.21
N MET A 568 -12.65 42.01 5.26
CA MET A 568 -11.72 41.77 4.15
C MET A 568 -10.25 42.04 4.47
N GLY A 569 -9.94 42.64 5.63
CA GLY A 569 -8.58 43.10 5.98
C GLY A 569 -8.12 44.34 5.21
N LEU A 570 -8.97 44.95 4.39
CA LEU A 570 -8.67 46.17 3.61
C LEU A 570 -8.61 47.41 4.47
N ILE A 571 -9.16 47.36 5.70
CA ILE A 571 -9.17 48.49 6.64
C ILE A 571 -7.75 49.01 6.91
N VAL A 572 -6.73 48.17 6.81
CA VAL A 572 -5.34 48.54 7.03
C VAL A 572 -4.82 49.43 5.89
N ASP A 573 -5.04 49.04 4.65
CA ASP A 573 -4.60 49.81 3.49
C ASP A 573 -5.40 51.11 3.36
N LEU A 574 -6.68 51.02 3.62
CA LEU A 574 -7.57 52.18 3.65
C LEU A 574 -7.13 53.16 4.76
N GLY A 575 -6.84 52.67 5.95
CA GLY A 575 -6.37 53.49 7.08
C GLY A 575 -5.02 54.18 6.79
N ARG A 576 -4.09 53.50 6.14
CA ARG A 576 -2.83 54.11 5.65
C ARG A 576 -3.11 55.24 4.68
N TRP A 577 -4.02 55.05 3.75
CA TRP A 577 -4.37 56.05 2.77
C TRP A 577 -5.00 57.28 3.46
N ILE A 578 -5.98 57.05 4.39
CA ILE A 578 -6.64 58.12 5.15
C ILE A 578 -5.61 58.91 5.96
N LEU A 579 -4.74 58.21 6.70
CA LEU A 579 -3.73 58.83 7.55
C LEU A 579 -2.81 59.78 6.76
N ARG A 580 -2.27 59.29 5.63
CA ARG A 580 -1.37 60.10 4.76
C ARG A 580 -2.09 61.33 4.21
N LYS A 581 -3.29 61.14 3.67
CA LYS A 581 -4.07 62.24 3.07
C LYS A 581 -4.47 63.28 4.15
N ALA A 582 -4.90 62.82 5.32
CA ALA A 582 -5.28 63.70 6.44
C ALA A 582 -4.10 64.50 6.98
N CYS A 583 -2.92 63.86 7.13
CA CYS A 583 -1.70 64.59 7.56
C CYS A 583 -1.28 65.63 6.54
N ILE A 584 -1.26 65.34 5.26
CA ILE A 584 -0.93 66.28 4.19
C ILE A 584 -1.89 67.45 4.15
N GLU A 585 -3.20 67.21 4.29
CA GLU A 585 -4.19 68.29 4.29
C GLU A 585 -4.08 69.20 5.51
N CYS A 586 -3.82 68.60 6.70
CA CYS A 586 -3.66 69.35 7.94
C CYS A 586 -2.49 70.34 7.90
N THR A 587 -1.45 70.13 7.10
CA THR A 587 -0.35 71.12 6.95
C THR A 587 -0.78 72.44 6.30
N LYS A 588 -1.91 72.43 5.58
CA LYS A 588 -2.45 73.63 4.94
C LYS A 588 -3.31 74.46 5.91
N TRP A 589 -3.62 73.94 7.09
CA TRP A 589 -4.46 74.62 8.10
C TRP A 589 -3.60 75.45 9.05
N PRO A 590 -4.25 76.40 9.77
CA PRO A 590 -3.57 77.13 10.83
C PRO A 590 -2.88 76.23 11.84
N GLU A 591 -1.69 76.62 12.33
CA GLU A 591 -0.84 75.78 13.22
C GLU A 591 -1.58 75.28 14.50
N GLN A 592 -2.58 76.00 14.96
CA GLN A 592 -3.38 75.63 16.16
C GLN A 592 -4.44 74.57 15.90
N VAL A 593 -4.68 74.18 14.64
CA VAL A 593 -5.67 73.17 14.26
C VAL A 593 -4.98 71.84 14.04
N SER A 594 -5.48 70.80 14.71
CA SER A 594 -5.06 69.42 14.61
C SER A 594 -5.98 68.61 13.67
N VAL A 595 -5.54 67.44 13.26
CA VAL A 595 -6.42 66.48 12.58
C VAL A 595 -6.58 65.25 13.47
N ALA A 596 -7.81 64.75 13.61
CA ALA A 596 -8.14 63.51 14.26
C ALA A 596 -8.43 62.44 13.22
N VAL A 597 -7.87 61.23 13.42
CA VAL A 597 -8.03 60.09 12.52
C VAL A 597 -8.46 58.86 13.32
N ASN A 598 -9.57 58.25 12.90
CA ASN A 598 -10.11 57.02 13.49
C ASN A 598 -9.23 55.79 13.12
N PHE A 599 -8.90 54.97 14.13
CA PHE A 599 -8.15 53.74 14.01
C PHE A 599 -8.98 52.55 14.41
N SER A 600 -9.06 51.54 13.52
CA SER A 600 -9.68 50.24 13.83
C SER A 600 -8.76 49.38 14.70
N SER A 601 -9.36 48.52 15.54
CA SER A 601 -8.63 47.52 16.33
C SER A 601 -7.71 46.64 15.49
N GLN A 602 -8.09 46.32 14.25
CA GLN A 602 -7.29 45.48 13.35
C GLN A 602 -5.97 46.14 12.91
N GLN A 603 -5.92 47.48 12.88
CA GLN A 603 -4.68 48.18 12.53
C GLN A 603 -3.62 48.03 13.63
N PHE A 604 -4.02 47.91 14.91
CA PHE A 604 -3.10 47.66 16.02
C PHE A 604 -2.57 46.24 16.07
N HIS A 605 -3.22 45.25 15.43
CA HIS A 605 -2.73 43.89 15.32
C HIS A 605 -1.54 43.74 14.36
N GLN A 606 -1.31 44.72 13.52
CA GLN A 606 -0.12 44.72 12.67
C GLN A 606 1.08 45.31 13.43
N ARG A 607 2.20 44.64 13.40
CA ARG A 607 3.45 44.96 14.15
C ARG A 607 4.05 46.33 13.83
N ASP A 608 3.42 47.16 12.98
CA ASP A 608 4.06 48.33 12.38
C ASP A 608 3.26 49.63 12.36
N VAL A 609 2.24 49.76 13.24
CA VAL A 609 1.43 51.00 13.31
C VAL A 609 2.27 52.24 13.56
N LEU A 610 3.28 52.14 14.41
CA LEU A 610 4.18 53.28 14.73
C LEU A 610 4.98 53.72 13.49
N SER A 611 5.46 52.78 12.69
CA SER A 611 6.21 53.10 11.45
C SER A 611 5.30 53.75 10.42
N GLU A 612 4.05 53.33 10.31
CA GLU A 612 3.09 53.94 9.39
C GLU A 612 2.76 55.36 9.78
N VAL A 613 2.57 55.62 11.08
CA VAL A 613 2.30 56.97 11.59
C VAL A 613 3.54 57.87 11.38
N ARG A 614 4.73 57.38 11.72
CA ARG A 614 6.01 58.12 11.46
C ARG A 614 6.19 58.46 10.00
N TYR A 615 5.95 57.48 9.12
CA TYR A 615 6.04 57.70 7.69
C TYR A 615 5.06 58.75 7.16
N ALA A 616 3.82 58.74 7.67
CA ALA A 616 2.82 59.74 7.31
C ALA A 616 3.19 61.13 7.79
N LEU A 617 3.75 61.28 9.00
CA LEU A 617 4.23 62.53 9.54
C LEU A 617 5.48 63.04 8.78
N GLU A 618 6.40 62.14 8.42
CA GLU A 618 7.60 62.50 7.68
C GLU A 618 7.27 63.01 6.26
N ILE A 619 6.42 62.28 5.52
CA ILE A 619 6.03 62.68 4.15
C ILE A 619 5.24 64.00 4.16
N SER A 620 4.35 64.20 5.14
CA SER A 620 3.53 65.38 5.20
C SER A 620 4.26 66.61 5.78
N GLY A 621 5.29 66.38 6.60
CA GLY A 621 5.94 67.44 7.39
C GLY A 621 5.06 67.92 8.55
N LEU A 622 4.01 67.20 8.90
CA LEU A 622 3.08 67.57 10.01
C LEU A 622 3.79 67.31 11.36
N PRO A 623 3.81 68.30 12.29
CA PRO A 623 4.25 68.07 13.65
C PRO A 623 3.38 67.03 14.35
N ALA A 624 3.99 66.05 15.05
CA ALA A 624 3.27 64.91 15.65
C ALA A 624 2.16 65.35 16.64
N ASN A 625 2.34 66.46 17.36
CA ASN A 625 1.38 67.02 18.30
C ASN A 625 0.10 67.58 17.64
N ARG A 626 0.09 67.66 16.29
CA ARG A 626 -1.08 68.05 15.50
C ARG A 626 -1.85 66.83 14.93
N LEU A 627 -1.35 65.63 15.15
CA LEU A 627 -2.08 64.38 14.83
C LEU A 627 -2.70 63.81 16.10
N GLU A 628 -4.03 63.61 16.06
CA GLU A 628 -4.80 62.95 17.08
C GLU A 628 -5.30 61.61 16.56
N ILE A 629 -5.08 60.51 17.32
CA ILE A 629 -5.50 59.18 16.98
C ILE A 629 -6.73 58.82 17.82
N GLU A 630 -7.84 58.57 17.14
CA GLU A 630 -9.10 58.20 17.77
C GLU A 630 -9.30 56.71 17.76
N ILE A 631 -9.65 56.12 18.90
CA ILE A 631 -9.91 54.71 19.08
C ILE A 631 -11.24 54.50 19.80
N THR A 632 -11.99 53.48 19.41
CA THR A 632 -13.24 53.15 20.10
C THR A 632 -12.96 52.40 21.40
N GLU A 633 -13.87 52.49 22.37
CA GLU A 633 -13.82 51.76 23.65
C GLU A 633 -13.64 50.24 23.42
N SER A 634 -14.39 49.68 22.49
CA SER A 634 -14.32 48.24 22.12
C SER A 634 -12.95 47.82 21.63
N SER A 635 -12.19 48.69 21.01
CA SER A 635 -10.83 48.44 20.52
C SER A 635 -9.81 48.29 21.64
N LEU A 636 -9.99 49.00 22.75
CA LEU A 636 -9.18 48.90 23.97
C LEU A 636 -9.39 47.59 24.72
N LEU A 637 -10.63 47.07 24.75
CA LEU A 637 -11.00 45.90 25.53
C LEU A 637 -10.56 44.56 24.87
N ARG A 638 -10.40 44.54 23.57
CA ARG A 638 -10.15 43.30 22.82
C ARG A 638 -8.71 42.79 22.85
N ASN A 639 -7.68 43.63 23.19
CA ASN A 639 -6.29 43.14 23.15
C ASN A 639 -5.36 44.01 24.03
N THR A 640 -5.23 43.62 25.28
CA THR A 640 -4.77 44.46 26.37
C THR A 640 -3.29 44.92 26.25
N GLN A 641 -2.33 44.07 25.92
CA GLN A 641 -0.90 44.43 26.02
C GLN A 641 -0.36 45.11 24.76
N TRP A 642 -0.62 44.57 23.59
CA TRP A 642 -0.11 45.11 22.31
C TRP A 642 -0.69 46.47 21.96
N THR A 643 -1.98 46.63 22.15
CA THR A 643 -2.67 47.91 21.91
C THR A 643 -2.14 48.98 22.86
N HIS A 644 -1.95 48.64 24.13
CA HIS A 644 -1.38 49.52 25.13
C HIS A 644 0.07 49.95 24.80
N ASP A 645 0.91 49.02 24.37
CA ASP A 645 2.29 49.31 23.99
C ASP A 645 2.36 50.17 22.73
N ALA A 646 1.51 49.94 21.74
CA ALA A 646 1.44 50.74 20.52
C ALA A 646 0.97 52.17 20.83
N LEU A 647 -0.08 52.35 21.64
CA LEU A 647 -0.59 53.64 22.06
C LEU A 647 0.47 54.41 22.87
N SER A 648 1.17 53.77 23.79
CA SER A 648 2.25 54.35 24.56
C SER A 648 3.39 54.85 23.66
N GLN A 649 3.75 54.10 22.63
CA GLN A 649 4.76 54.48 21.66
C GLN A 649 4.33 55.67 20.77
N LEU A 650 3.06 55.69 20.35
CA LEU A 650 2.49 56.79 19.58
C LEU A 650 2.44 58.07 20.41
N HIS A 651 2.05 57.96 21.69
CA HIS A 651 2.07 59.08 22.61
C HIS A 651 3.52 59.61 22.84
N ALA A 652 4.47 58.70 23.04
CA ALA A 652 5.89 59.04 23.17
C ALA A 652 6.46 59.70 21.91
N ALA A 653 5.92 59.37 20.71
CA ALA A 653 6.26 60.03 19.44
C ALA A 653 5.65 61.46 19.32
N GLY A 654 4.81 61.87 20.27
CA GLY A 654 4.19 63.18 20.34
C GLY A 654 2.78 63.31 19.78
N CYS A 655 2.18 62.19 19.34
CA CYS A 655 0.79 62.18 18.88
C CYS A 655 -0.19 62.32 20.08
N ARG A 656 -1.36 62.86 19.83
CA ARG A 656 -2.47 62.87 20.79
C ARG A 656 -3.29 61.59 20.61
N ILE A 657 -3.89 61.09 21.69
CA ILE A 657 -4.79 59.95 21.69
C ILE A 657 -6.10 60.34 22.33
N SER A 658 -7.19 60.04 21.67
CA SER A 658 -8.57 60.27 22.18
C SER A 658 -9.37 58.96 22.11
N LEU A 659 -10.32 58.85 23.04
CA LEU A 659 -11.24 57.72 23.10
C LEU A 659 -12.59 58.17 22.53
N ASP A 660 -13.04 57.46 21.50
CA ASP A 660 -14.31 57.72 20.84
C ASP A 660 -15.39 56.71 21.26
N ASP A 661 -16.66 57.01 21.01
CA ASP A 661 -17.84 56.17 21.34
C ASP A 661 -17.92 55.75 22.82
N PHE A 662 -17.45 56.59 23.74
CA PHE A 662 -17.44 56.27 25.17
C PHE A 662 -18.85 56.06 25.75
N GLY A 663 -19.05 54.91 26.46
CA GLY A 663 -20.31 54.53 27.09
C GLY A 663 -21.21 53.62 26.27
N THR A 664 -20.78 53.20 25.09
CA THR A 664 -21.50 52.23 24.25
C THR A 664 -21.10 50.77 24.54
N GLY A 665 -20.05 50.56 25.36
CA GLY A 665 -19.52 49.25 25.78
C GLY A 665 -19.57 49.04 27.30
N TYR A 666 -18.98 47.95 27.79
CA TYR A 666 -18.80 47.68 29.23
C TYR A 666 -17.63 48.51 29.75
N SER A 667 -17.95 49.73 30.20
CA SER A 667 -16.96 50.68 30.71
C SER A 667 -16.32 50.19 32.01
N SER A 668 -15.13 49.62 31.91
CA SER A 668 -14.25 49.49 33.08
C SER A 668 -13.34 50.72 33.16
N LEU A 669 -13.72 51.69 34.00
CA LEU A 669 -12.93 52.90 34.29
C LEU A 669 -11.50 52.63 34.82
N SER A 670 -11.15 51.37 35.03
CA SER A 670 -9.83 50.93 35.50
C SER A 670 -8.72 51.02 34.47
N TYR A 671 -9.04 51.34 33.20
CA TYR A 671 -8.05 51.40 32.10
C TYR A 671 -7.77 52.85 31.63
N LEU A 672 -8.45 53.85 32.20
CA LEU A 672 -8.14 55.26 32.05
C LEU A 672 -7.08 55.68 33.08
#